data_94d1f08256f590dda856c75ec54885b7
#
_entry.id   94d1f08256f590dda856c75ec54885b7
#
_cell.length_a   1.000
_cell.length_b   1.000
_cell.length_c   1.000
_cell.angle_alpha   90.00
_cell.angle_beta   90.00
_cell.angle_gamma   90.00
#
_symmetry.space_group_name_H-M   'P 1'
#
loop_
_entity.id
_entity.type
_entity.pdbx_description
1 polymer ?
#
loop_
_entity_poly.entity_id
_entity_poly.type
_entity_poly.pdbx_seq_one_letter_code
_entity_poly.pdbx_strand_id
1 'polypeptide(L)'
;MKLDKFINRPVLSTVISILIVILGAIGLATLPITQYPDIAPPTVSVRATYTGASASTVLNSVIAPLEEQINGVENMMYMTSNASNTGSGDISIYFKQGTDPDMAAVNVQNRVSMAQGLLPAEVTRIGVTTQKRQTSMLVVFSLYDETDTYTDAFIENYAKINLIPQVQRVQGVGDASVMGQDYSMRIWLRPDVMAQYKLIPNDVSTALAEQNIEAAPGQFGERSNQTFQYTIRYKGRLQQPEEFENIVIKSLPNGEVLRLNDIAEIQLDRLGYNFTNRVNGHKAVTCIVYQMAGTNATQTITDIQKLLDEASTTLPSGLKINVSMNANDFLFASIHEVLKTLIEAFILVFIVVYIFLQDLRSTLIPTIAIPVALIGTFFVLSLIGFSLNLLTLCALVLAIAIVVDDAIVVVEGVHAKLDQGYTSARLASIDAMNELGGAIVSITLVMMSVFIPVSFMGGTAGTFYRQFGLTMAIAIGLSALNALTLSPALCAVLLKPHTDHGDKKQTLVSRFHTSFNAAYDSILKRYKKRVLFFIQKKWLSMGLVVLSIVLLIFFMNTTPTGMVPNEDTGTLMGAVTLPPGTSQDRSEQILARVDSLIAADPAVASRTLISGFSFIGGQGPSYGSFIIKLKDWDERSMIQNSDVIVGSLYMRAQKIIKEAQVLFFAPPMIPGYSASTDIEVNMQDKTGGDLNKFFDVANNYTAALEARPEINSAKTTFNPNFPQYMIDIDAAACKKAGISPSDILSTMQGYYGGLYASNFNRFGKMYRVMIQSDPLSRKNLESLNNVKVRNNQGEMAPISQFISVEKVYGPDIISRFNLYTSMKVMVAPASGYTSGQALAALAEVAKENLPAGYTY
;
A
#
# COMPACT_ATOMS: atom_id res chain seq x y z
N MET A 1 -3.33 -53.61 -1.81
CA MET A 1 -2.67 -52.81 -2.87
C MET A 1 -1.41 -53.59 -3.29
N LYS A 2 -1.17 -53.79 -4.61
CA LYS A 2 0.07 -54.50 -5.04
C LYS A 2 1.24 -53.51 -5.04
N LEU A 3 1.72 -53.16 -3.86
CA LEU A 3 2.92 -52.30 -3.64
C LEU A 3 4.23 -53.03 -3.96
N ASP A 4 4.17 -54.33 -4.09
CA ASP A 4 5.32 -55.22 -4.38
C ASP A 4 6.09 -54.78 -5.63
N LYS A 5 5.40 -54.16 -6.63
CA LYS A 5 6.05 -53.71 -7.88
C LYS A 5 7.11 -52.61 -7.60
N PHE A 6 6.87 -51.71 -6.64
CA PHE A 6 7.80 -50.64 -6.32
C PHE A 6 8.98 -51.13 -5.51
N ILE A 7 8.74 -52.11 -4.59
CA ILE A 7 9.78 -52.69 -3.75
C ILE A 7 10.67 -53.61 -4.61
N ASN A 8 10.05 -54.31 -5.56
CA ASN A 8 10.77 -55.23 -6.48
C ASN A 8 11.53 -54.46 -7.60
N ARG A 9 11.22 -53.20 -7.85
CA ARG A 9 11.87 -52.34 -8.83
C ARG A 9 12.26 -50.98 -8.20
N PRO A 10 13.26 -50.98 -7.30
CA PRO A 10 13.65 -49.77 -6.54
C PRO A 10 14.07 -48.62 -7.48
N VAL A 11 14.65 -48.95 -8.64
CA VAL A 11 14.99 -47.95 -9.67
C VAL A 11 13.78 -47.19 -10.13
N LEU A 12 12.61 -47.84 -10.34
CA LEU A 12 11.39 -47.18 -10.74
C LEU A 12 10.93 -46.17 -9.70
N SER A 13 10.93 -46.52 -8.43
CA SER A 13 10.56 -45.66 -7.33
C SER A 13 11.50 -44.44 -7.21
N THR A 14 12.80 -44.67 -7.36
CA THR A 14 13.80 -43.59 -7.34
C THR A 14 13.64 -42.63 -8.53
N VAL A 15 13.38 -43.15 -9.74
CA VAL A 15 13.16 -42.31 -10.93
C VAL A 15 11.91 -41.47 -10.78
N ILE A 16 10.81 -42.01 -10.24
CA ILE A 16 9.58 -41.23 -9.96
C ILE A 16 9.91 -40.07 -8.97
N SER A 17 10.65 -40.36 -7.89
CA SER A 17 11.01 -39.36 -6.92
C SER A 17 11.94 -38.29 -7.48
N ILE A 18 12.91 -38.66 -8.29
CA ILE A 18 13.78 -37.71 -9.00
C ILE A 18 12.96 -36.83 -9.95
N LEU A 19 11.99 -37.39 -10.67
CA LEU A 19 11.10 -36.65 -11.55
C LEU A 19 10.27 -35.62 -10.76
N ILE A 20 9.74 -36.03 -9.59
CA ILE A 20 9.01 -35.11 -8.68
C ILE A 20 9.91 -33.96 -8.24
N VAL A 21 11.16 -34.23 -7.88
CA VAL A 21 12.13 -33.21 -7.47
C VAL A 21 12.46 -32.26 -8.64
N ILE A 22 12.67 -32.78 -9.84
CA ILE A 22 12.94 -31.94 -11.01
C ILE A 22 11.74 -31.04 -11.33
N LEU A 23 10.54 -31.59 -11.36
CA LEU A 23 9.31 -30.83 -11.60
C LEU A 23 9.08 -29.79 -10.49
N GLY A 24 9.36 -30.17 -9.24
CA GLY A 24 9.26 -29.27 -8.10
C GLY A 24 10.28 -28.13 -8.13
N ALA A 25 11.51 -28.40 -8.57
CA ALA A 25 12.54 -27.37 -8.76
C ALA A 25 12.16 -26.38 -9.87
N ILE A 26 11.59 -26.87 -10.98
CA ILE A 26 11.03 -26.01 -12.03
C ILE A 26 9.87 -25.19 -11.47
N GLY A 27 8.96 -25.81 -10.71
CA GLY A 27 7.87 -25.11 -10.04
C GLY A 27 8.37 -24.00 -9.13
N LEU A 28 9.37 -24.27 -8.30
CA LEU A 28 9.97 -23.27 -7.41
C LEU A 28 10.56 -22.09 -8.19
N ALA A 29 11.23 -22.34 -9.31
CA ALA A 29 11.83 -21.31 -10.14
C ALA A 29 10.78 -20.44 -10.87
N THR A 30 9.57 -20.94 -11.08
CA THR A 30 8.49 -20.25 -11.81
C THR A 30 7.44 -19.64 -10.89
N LEU A 31 7.39 -20.03 -9.60
CA LEU A 31 6.44 -19.48 -8.64
C LEU A 31 6.70 -17.99 -8.39
N PRO A 32 5.66 -17.13 -8.47
CA PRO A 32 5.78 -15.76 -8.04
C PRO A 32 6.01 -15.69 -6.52
N ILE A 33 6.91 -14.82 -6.11
CA ILE A 33 7.21 -14.59 -4.69
C ILE A 33 6.42 -13.35 -4.24
N THR A 34 5.63 -13.48 -3.19
CA THR A 34 4.83 -12.40 -2.60
C THR A 34 4.88 -12.47 -1.08
N GLN A 35 4.60 -11.37 -0.40
CA GLN A 35 4.53 -11.38 1.06
C GLN A 35 3.29 -12.14 1.56
N TYR A 36 2.14 -11.81 1.00
CA TYR A 36 0.84 -12.45 1.25
C TYR A 36 0.17 -12.77 -0.08
N PRO A 37 -0.86 -13.63 -0.07
CA PRO A 37 -1.75 -13.77 -1.22
C PRO A 37 -2.32 -12.43 -1.66
N ASP A 38 -2.66 -12.30 -2.94
CA ASP A 38 -3.36 -11.11 -3.44
C ASP A 38 -4.80 -11.10 -2.89
N ILE A 39 -5.00 -10.31 -1.84
CA ILE A 39 -6.27 -10.19 -1.11
C ILE A 39 -6.86 -8.79 -1.19
N ALA A 40 -6.07 -7.81 -1.63
CA ALA A 40 -6.56 -6.45 -1.80
C ALA A 40 -7.61 -6.39 -2.92
N PRO A 41 -8.76 -5.73 -2.67
CA PRO A 41 -9.76 -5.56 -3.71
C PRO A 41 -9.20 -4.72 -4.87
N PRO A 42 -9.48 -5.09 -6.13
CA PRO A 42 -9.13 -4.25 -7.27
C PRO A 42 -9.71 -2.85 -7.07
N THR A 43 -8.91 -1.82 -7.31
CA THR A 43 -9.31 -0.44 -7.07
C THR A 43 -9.08 0.41 -8.32
N VAL A 44 -10.06 1.25 -8.63
CA VAL A 44 -9.97 2.27 -9.68
C VAL A 44 -10.08 3.63 -9.02
N SER A 45 -9.14 4.53 -9.32
CA SER A 45 -9.11 5.90 -8.81
C SER A 45 -9.49 6.87 -9.92
N VAL A 46 -10.42 7.78 -9.60
CA VAL A 46 -10.81 8.89 -10.46
C VAL A 46 -10.37 10.18 -9.78
N ARG A 47 -9.67 11.03 -10.52
CA ARG A 47 -9.11 12.27 -9.99
C ARG A 47 -9.48 13.45 -10.86
N ALA A 48 -9.93 14.53 -10.22
CA ALA A 48 -10.27 15.79 -10.85
C ALA A 48 -9.68 16.97 -10.08
N THR A 49 -9.44 18.09 -10.76
CA THR A 49 -8.91 19.32 -10.13
C THR A 49 -9.76 20.51 -10.56
N TYR A 50 -10.24 21.26 -9.58
CA TYR A 50 -10.92 22.53 -9.77
C TYR A 50 -10.11 23.63 -9.06
N THR A 51 -9.20 24.25 -9.78
CA THR A 51 -8.23 25.20 -9.22
C THR A 51 -8.94 26.39 -8.54
N GLY A 52 -8.58 26.66 -7.30
CA GLY A 52 -9.14 27.77 -6.51
C GLY A 52 -10.49 27.48 -5.85
N ALA A 53 -11.07 26.29 -6.05
CA ALA A 53 -12.34 25.92 -5.45
C ALA A 53 -12.17 25.45 -4.01
N SER A 54 -13.17 25.73 -3.15
CA SER A 54 -13.27 25.19 -1.80
C SER A 54 -13.69 23.71 -1.81
N ALA A 55 -13.48 23.00 -0.70
CA ALA A 55 -13.90 21.61 -0.55
C ALA A 55 -15.40 21.41 -0.84
N SER A 56 -16.26 22.31 -0.35
CA SER A 56 -17.70 22.27 -0.63
C SER A 56 -18.03 22.50 -2.10
N THR A 57 -17.31 23.40 -2.79
CA THR A 57 -17.49 23.63 -4.22
C THR A 57 -17.04 22.42 -5.03
N VAL A 58 -15.88 21.85 -4.72
CA VAL A 58 -15.39 20.60 -5.36
C VAL A 58 -16.38 19.47 -5.14
N LEU A 59 -16.88 19.31 -3.91
CA LEU A 59 -17.87 18.29 -3.60
C LEU A 59 -19.12 18.41 -4.46
N ASN A 60 -19.73 19.58 -4.47
CA ASN A 60 -21.04 19.78 -5.13
C ASN A 60 -20.94 19.82 -6.66
N SER A 61 -19.88 20.43 -7.21
CA SER A 61 -19.76 20.65 -8.64
C SER A 61 -18.93 19.59 -9.38
N VAL A 62 -18.15 18.78 -8.67
CA VAL A 62 -17.26 17.80 -9.30
C VAL A 62 -17.52 16.39 -8.77
N ILE A 63 -17.40 16.20 -7.46
CA ILE A 63 -17.49 14.86 -6.86
C ILE A 63 -18.90 14.30 -6.98
N ALA A 64 -19.93 15.05 -6.56
CA ALA A 64 -21.31 14.56 -6.56
C ALA A 64 -21.80 14.14 -7.95
N PRO A 65 -21.60 14.92 -9.04
CA PRO A 65 -21.95 14.47 -10.40
C PRO A 65 -21.18 13.24 -10.86
N LEU A 66 -19.89 13.12 -10.51
CA LEU A 66 -19.08 11.94 -10.84
C LEU A 66 -19.58 10.70 -10.08
N GLU A 67 -19.79 10.82 -8.76
CA GLU A 67 -20.29 9.71 -7.92
C GLU A 67 -21.64 9.18 -8.41
N GLU A 68 -22.56 10.07 -8.78
CA GLU A 68 -23.90 9.72 -9.26
C GLU A 68 -23.80 8.85 -10.52
N GLN A 69 -22.94 9.19 -11.45
CA GLN A 69 -22.74 8.41 -12.68
C GLN A 69 -21.95 7.12 -12.44
N ILE A 70 -20.94 7.14 -11.57
CA ILE A 70 -20.11 5.98 -11.26
C ILE A 70 -20.90 4.94 -10.45
N ASN A 71 -21.85 5.38 -9.63
CA ASN A 71 -22.64 4.50 -8.78
C ASN A 71 -23.34 3.39 -9.59
N GLY A 72 -23.19 2.15 -9.12
CA GLY A 72 -23.77 0.99 -9.82
C GLY A 72 -22.92 0.44 -10.96
N VAL A 73 -21.63 0.76 -11.03
CA VAL A 73 -20.69 0.02 -11.91
C VAL A 73 -20.64 -1.45 -11.47
N GLU A 74 -20.57 -2.34 -12.44
CA GLU A 74 -20.60 -3.79 -12.22
C GLU A 74 -19.50 -4.23 -11.23
N ASN A 75 -19.83 -5.13 -10.30
CA ASN A 75 -18.97 -5.67 -9.25
C ASN A 75 -18.40 -4.62 -8.26
N MET A 76 -18.89 -3.38 -8.27
CA MET A 76 -18.52 -2.40 -7.26
C MET A 76 -19.00 -2.85 -5.87
N MET A 77 -18.13 -2.75 -4.87
CA MET A 77 -18.46 -2.99 -3.47
C MET A 77 -18.86 -1.69 -2.78
N TYR A 78 -17.99 -0.70 -2.85
CA TYR A 78 -18.19 0.63 -2.31
C TYR A 78 -17.26 1.63 -2.99
N MET A 79 -17.52 2.91 -2.77
CA MET A 79 -16.63 3.99 -3.16
C MET A 79 -16.42 4.98 -2.02
N THR A 80 -15.25 5.58 -2.01
CA THR A 80 -14.88 6.67 -1.11
C THR A 80 -14.46 7.88 -1.93
N SER A 81 -14.83 9.06 -1.47
CA SER A 81 -14.48 10.29 -2.16
C SER A 81 -13.98 11.33 -1.17
N ASN A 82 -13.05 12.16 -1.63
CA ASN A 82 -12.52 13.29 -0.86
C ASN A 82 -12.53 14.54 -1.72
N ALA A 83 -13.00 15.63 -1.15
CA ALA A 83 -12.94 16.97 -1.71
C ALA A 83 -12.13 17.87 -0.78
N SER A 84 -11.13 18.59 -1.30
CA SER A 84 -10.22 19.42 -0.49
C SER A 84 -10.29 20.89 -0.90
N ASN A 85 -9.97 21.79 0.05
CA ASN A 85 -9.78 23.22 -0.20
C ASN A 85 -8.58 23.54 -1.12
N THR A 86 -7.75 22.54 -1.45
CA THR A 86 -6.73 22.68 -2.50
C THR A 86 -7.31 22.61 -3.93
N GLY A 87 -8.62 22.40 -4.06
CA GLY A 87 -9.31 22.23 -5.33
C GLY A 87 -9.21 20.82 -5.89
N SER A 88 -8.67 19.85 -5.16
CA SER A 88 -8.57 18.46 -5.58
C SER A 88 -9.82 17.66 -5.18
N GLY A 89 -10.25 16.77 -6.08
CA GLY A 89 -11.28 15.78 -5.85
C GLY A 89 -10.80 14.40 -6.27
N ASP A 90 -10.87 13.45 -5.36
CA ASP A 90 -10.45 12.07 -5.58
C ASP A 90 -11.60 11.10 -5.24
N ILE A 91 -11.88 10.14 -6.13
CA ILE A 91 -12.85 9.05 -5.91
C ILE A 91 -12.11 7.73 -6.04
N SER A 92 -12.18 6.88 -5.05
CA SER A 92 -11.66 5.52 -5.07
C SER A 92 -12.81 4.52 -5.08
N ILE A 93 -12.86 3.68 -6.11
CA ILE A 93 -13.89 2.67 -6.34
C ILE A 93 -13.28 1.30 -6.07
N TYR A 94 -13.87 0.56 -5.15
CA TYR A 94 -13.41 -0.77 -4.73
C TYR A 94 -14.30 -1.84 -5.30
N PHE A 95 -13.70 -2.87 -5.91
CA PHE A 95 -14.39 -3.95 -6.59
C PHE A 95 -14.28 -5.28 -5.82
N LYS A 96 -15.20 -6.18 -6.09
CA LYS A 96 -15.15 -7.54 -5.54
C LYS A 96 -13.87 -8.24 -5.98
N GLN A 97 -13.31 -9.06 -5.10
CA GLN A 97 -12.14 -9.87 -5.42
C GLN A 97 -12.40 -10.77 -6.63
N GLY A 98 -11.42 -10.87 -7.55
CA GLY A 98 -11.57 -11.60 -8.81
C GLY A 98 -12.20 -10.80 -9.96
N THR A 99 -12.55 -9.51 -9.74
CA THR A 99 -12.95 -8.62 -10.83
C THR A 99 -11.73 -8.27 -11.67
N ASP A 100 -11.89 -8.30 -12.99
CA ASP A 100 -10.85 -7.86 -13.93
C ASP A 100 -10.61 -6.34 -13.79
N PRO A 101 -9.40 -5.91 -13.39
CA PRO A 101 -9.10 -4.50 -13.18
C PRO A 101 -9.16 -3.65 -14.46
N ASP A 102 -8.88 -4.25 -15.62
CA ASP A 102 -8.91 -3.57 -16.91
C ASP A 102 -10.35 -3.24 -17.30
N MET A 103 -11.23 -4.23 -17.20
CA MET A 103 -12.65 -4.03 -17.47
C MET A 103 -13.29 -3.07 -16.46
N ALA A 104 -12.92 -3.15 -15.18
CA ALA A 104 -13.38 -2.23 -14.16
C ALA A 104 -12.99 -0.77 -14.49
N ALA A 105 -11.74 -0.54 -14.90
CA ALA A 105 -11.27 0.79 -15.29
C ALA A 105 -12.00 1.32 -16.54
N VAL A 106 -12.24 0.48 -17.55
CA VAL A 106 -13.02 0.84 -18.75
C VAL A 106 -14.45 1.22 -18.37
N ASN A 107 -15.11 0.42 -17.54
CA ASN A 107 -16.47 0.67 -17.10
C ASN A 107 -16.58 1.99 -16.31
N VAL A 108 -15.63 2.26 -15.40
CA VAL A 108 -15.56 3.53 -14.67
C VAL A 108 -15.32 4.70 -15.64
N GLN A 109 -14.37 4.57 -16.57
CA GLN A 109 -14.09 5.61 -17.56
C GLN A 109 -15.30 5.95 -18.43
N ASN A 110 -16.07 4.95 -18.83
CA ASN A 110 -17.32 5.17 -19.57
C ASN A 110 -18.31 6.02 -18.74
N ARG A 111 -18.46 5.71 -17.45
CA ARG A 111 -19.30 6.49 -16.51
C ARG A 111 -18.79 7.91 -16.30
N VAL A 112 -17.48 8.08 -16.13
CA VAL A 112 -16.84 9.40 -16.03
C VAL A 112 -17.09 10.24 -17.29
N SER A 113 -17.03 9.62 -18.47
CA SER A 113 -17.31 10.30 -19.74
C SER A 113 -18.75 10.79 -19.81
N MET A 114 -19.71 10.07 -19.25
CA MET A 114 -21.11 10.52 -19.16
C MET A 114 -21.27 11.75 -18.24
N ALA A 115 -20.46 11.84 -17.19
CA ALA A 115 -20.50 12.95 -16.25
C ALA A 115 -19.88 14.25 -16.82
N GLN A 116 -19.02 14.19 -17.85
CA GLN A 116 -18.24 15.34 -18.34
C GLN A 116 -19.10 16.56 -18.70
N GLY A 117 -20.30 16.35 -19.23
CA GLY A 117 -21.23 17.43 -19.55
C GLY A 117 -21.82 18.15 -18.33
N LEU A 118 -21.70 17.58 -17.13
CA LEU A 118 -22.21 18.13 -15.89
C LEU A 118 -21.12 18.90 -15.10
N LEU A 119 -19.85 18.74 -15.50
CA LEU A 119 -18.72 19.33 -14.80
C LEU A 119 -18.45 20.77 -15.26
N PRO A 120 -17.88 21.63 -14.38
CA PRO A 120 -17.42 22.95 -14.74
C PRO A 120 -16.41 22.92 -15.91
N ALA A 121 -16.47 23.97 -16.77
CA ALA A 121 -15.57 24.06 -17.94
C ALA A 121 -14.07 24.03 -17.57
N GLU A 122 -13.70 24.57 -16.42
CA GLU A 122 -12.32 24.57 -15.92
C GLU A 122 -11.85 23.14 -15.60
N VAL A 123 -12.73 22.32 -15.03
CA VAL A 123 -12.44 20.93 -14.70
C VAL A 123 -12.31 20.09 -15.97
N THR A 124 -13.25 20.24 -16.90
CA THR A 124 -13.21 19.51 -18.19
C THR A 124 -12.01 19.90 -19.04
N ARG A 125 -11.55 21.16 -18.96
CA ARG A 125 -10.36 21.64 -19.66
C ARG A 125 -9.07 21.06 -19.09
N ILE A 126 -8.99 20.85 -17.77
CA ILE A 126 -7.87 20.16 -17.11
C ILE A 126 -7.94 18.66 -17.39
N GLY A 127 -9.15 18.10 -17.43
CA GLY A 127 -9.45 16.71 -17.61
C GLY A 127 -9.64 15.95 -16.29
N VAL A 128 -10.46 14.90 -16.35
CA VAL A 128 -10.65 13.91 -15.28
C VAL A 128 -9.86 12.67 -15.65
N THR A 129 -9.03 12.20 -14.73
CA THR A 129 -8.19 11.03 -14.95
C THR A 129 -8.75 9.82 -14.23
N THR A 130 -8.76 8.67 -14.91
CA THR A 130 -9.15 7.37 -14.35
C THR A 130 -7.95 6.44 -14.43
N GLN A 131 -7.57 5.86 -13.32
CA GLN A 131 -6.41 4.98 -13.21
C GLN A 131 -6.74 3.73 -12.42
N LYS A 132 -6.28 2.58 -12.92
CA LYS A 132 -6.29 1.33 -12.16
C LYS A 132 -5.05 1.28 -11.29
N ARG A 133 -5.20 1.32 -10.00
CA ARG A 133 -4.07 1.13 -9.09
C ARG A 133 -4.55 0.46 -7.81
N GLN A 134 -3.70 -0.38 -7.26
CA GLN A 134 -3.89 -0.79 -5.88
C GLN A 134 -3.42 0.32 -4.94
N THR A 135 -3.93 0.34 -3.73
CA THR A 135 -3.43 1.23 -2.67
C THR A 135 -2.08 0.77 -2.12
N SER A 136 -1.61 -0.42 -2.55
CA SER A 136 -0.31 -0.98 -2.16
C SER A 136 0.85 -0.19 -2.76
N MET A 137 1.64 0.45 -1.92
CA MET A 137 2.90 1.07 -2.30
C MET A 137 3.98 0.00 -2.41
N LEU A 138 4.60 -0.14 -3.58
CA LEU A 138 5.71 -1.06 -3.82
C LEU A 138 7.03 -0.49 -3.35
N VAL A 139 7.32 0.71 -3.83
CA VAL A 139 8.57 1.43 -3.56
C VAL A 139 8.25 2.91 -3.37
N VAL A 140 8.84 3.51 -2.37
CA VAL A 140 8.92 4.96 -2.23
C VAL A 140 10.37 5.37 -2.33
N PHE A 141 10.69 6.13 -3.35
CA PHE A 141 12.03 6.67 -3.56
C PHE A 141 11.97 8.18 -3.72
N SER A 142 13.07 8.84 -3.42
CA SER A 142 13.20 10.28 -3.54
C SER A 142 14.47 10.62 -4.32
N LEU A 143 14.34 11.58 -5.24
CA LEU A 143 15.47 12.25 -5.83
C LEU A 143 15.77 13.47 -4.97
N TYR A 144 16.99 13.61 -4.45
CA TYR A 144 17.37 14.71 -3.58
C TYR A 144 18.71 15.32 -3.99
N ASP A 145 18.90 16.58 -3.63
CA ASP A 145 20.13 17.34 -3.91
C ASP A 145 20.94 17.49 -2.61
N GLU A 146 22.02 16.73 -2.52
CA GLU A 146 22.93 16.76 -1.36
C GLU A 146 23.64 18.10 -1.20
N THR A 147 23.76 18.88 -2.28
CA THR A 147 24.45 20.16 -2.31
C THR A 147 23.50 21.35 -2.16
N ASP A 148 22.19 21.13 -2.22
CA ASP A 148 21.13 22.14 -2.19
C ASP A 148 21.28 23.26 -3.24
N THR A 149 21.96 22.96 -4.35
CA THR A 149 22.22 23.91 -5.44
C THR A 149 21.05 24.04 -6.40
N TYR A 150 20.28 22.96 -6.60
CA TYR A 150 19.13 22.97 -7.47
C TYR A 150 17.87 23.51 -6.78
N THR A 151 16.95 24.04 -7.59
CA THR A 151 15.63 24.45 -7.12
C THR A 151 14.71 23.24 -6.96
N ASP A 152 13.73 23.32 -6.05
CA ASP A 152 12.71 22.26 -5.92
C ASP A 152 12.02 22.00 -7.27
N ALA A 153 11.68 23.04 -8.03
CA ALA A 153 11.08 22.96 -9.36
C ALA A 153 11.92 22.14 -10.36
N PHE A 154 13.26 22.31 -10.33
CA PHE A 154 14.15 21.55 -11.20
C PHE A 154 14.16 20.06 -10.82
N ILE A 155 14.30 19.76 -9.52
CA ILE A 155 14.35 18.37 -9.03
C ILE A 155 13.04 17.65 -9.37
N GLU A 156 11.89 18.30 -9.13
CA GLU A 156 10.56 17.77 -9.44
C GLU A 156 10.41 17.49 -10.94
N ASN A 157 10.78 18.43 -11.78
CA ASN A 157 10.68 18.30 -13.24
C ASN A 157 11.65 17.23 -13.77
N TYR A 158 12.88 17.16 -13.25
CA TYR A 158 13.85 16.15 -13.65
C TYR A 158 13.31 14.73 -13.37
N ALA A 159 12.74 14.50 -12.19
CA ALA A 159 12.12 13.22 -11.85
C ALA A 159 10.96 12.88 -12.80
N LYS A 160 10.09 13.85 -13.09
CA LYS A 160 8.92 13.67 -13.98
C LYS A 160 9.26 13.42 -15.44
N ILE A 161 10.37 13.97 -15.93
CA ILE A 161 10.78 13.78 -17.32
C ILE A 161 11.62 12.52 -17.48
N ASN A 162 12.59 12.29 -16.58
CA ASN A 162 13.64 11.30 -16.79
C ASN A 162 13.36 9.99 -16.04
N LEU A 163 12.86 10.02 -14.82
CA LEU A 163 12.70 8.83 -13.99
C LEU A 163 11.30 8.20 -14.12
N ILE A 164 10.25 8.98 -13.92
CA ILE A 164 8.88 8.46 -13.87
C ILE A 164 8.45 7.76 -15.15
N PRO A 165 8.72 8.25 -16.37
CA PRO A 165 8.33 7.55 -17.59
C PRO A 165 9.04 6.20 -17.77
N GLN A 166 10.23 6.04 -17.19
CA GLN A 166 10.94 4.78 -17.19
C GLN A 166 10.33 3.80 -16.19
N VAL A 167 10.04 4.28 -14.96
CA VAL A 167 9.38 3.48 -13.92
C VAL A 167 8.00 3.01 -14.37
N GLN A 168 7.20 3.88 -15.01
CA GLN A 168 5.87 3.52 -15.51
C GLN A 168 5.88 2.45 -16.61
N ARG A 169 7.00 2.26 -17.30
CA ARG A 169 7.16 1.20 -18.31
C ARG A 169 7.55 -0.16 -17.72
N VAL A 170 7.94 -0.19 -16.45
CA VAL A 170 8.25 -1.45 -15.77
C VAL A 170 6.97 -2.28 -15.65
N GLN A 171 7.04 -3.53 -16.05
CA GLN A 171 5.90 -4.44 -15.99
C GLN A 171 5.44 -4.62 -14.53
N GLY A 172 4.15 -4.46 -14.28
CA GLY A 172 3.57 -4.59 -12.94
C GLY A 172 3.39 -3.26 -12.19
N VAL A 173 3.90 -2.16 -12.72
CA VAL A 173 3.62 -0.82 -12.20
C VAL A 173 2.23 -0.38 -12.62
N GLY A 174 1.35 -0.09 -11.66
CA GLY A 174 0.02 0.45 -11.90
C GLY A 174 0.00 1.96 -12.02
N ASP A 175 0.75 2.64 -11.15
CA ASP A 175 0.95 4.09 -11.19
C ASP A 175 2.30 4.44 -10.56
N ALA A 176 2.89 5.53 -11.01
CA ALA A 176 4.06 6.14 -10.40
C ALA A 176 3.79 7.64 -10.27
N SER A 177 3.47 8.06 -9.05
CA SER A 177 3.12 9.45 -8.74
C SER A 177 4.28 10.18 -8.08
N VAL A 178 4.42 11.46 -8.48
CA VAL A 178 5.40 12.39 -7.90
C VAL A 178 4.66 13.28 -6.90
N MET A 179 5.14 13.29 -5.65
CA MET A 179 4.68 14.24 -4.63
C MET A 179 5.32 15.62 -4.86
N GLY A 180 4.93 16.23 -5.96
CA GLY A 180 5.47 17.50 -6.43
C GLY A 180 4.61 18.05 -7.56
N GLN A 181 4.97 19.22 -8.05
CA GLN A 181 4.22 19.97 -9.06
C GLN A 181 4.92 19.95 -10.42
N ASP A 182 4.17 20.15 -11.48
CA ASP A 182 4.73 20.36 -12.81
C ASP A 182 5.38 21.75 -12.92
N TYR A 183 6.24 21.95 -13.88
CA TYR A 183 6.59 23.29 -14.33
C TYR A 183 5.35 24.02 -14.85
N SER A 184 5.35 25.31 -14.66
CA SER A 184 4.35 26.23 -15.17
C SER A 184 5.02 27.56 -15.55
N MET A 185 4.56 28.17 -16.62
CA MET A 185 4.83 29.58 -16.87
C MET A 185 3.92 30.38 -15.94
N ARG A 186 4.49 30.98 -14.90
CA ARG A 186 3.77 31.77 -13.91
C ARG A 186 3.80 33.23 -14.33
N ILE A 187 2.63 33.82 -14.47
CA ILE A 187 2.43 35.25 -14.79
C ILE A 187 1.87 35.89 -13.52
N TRP A 188 2.74 36.59 -12.80
CA TRP A 188 2.43 37.27 -11.56
C TRP A 188 1.93 38.70 -11.86
N LEU A 189 0.60 38.88 -11.88
CA LEU A 189 -0.05 40.16 -12.17
C LEU A 189 0.18 41.16 -11.04
N ARG A 190 0.32 42.43 -11.42
CA ARG A 190 0.36 43.57 -10.51
C ARG A 190 -0.98 44.35 -10.62
N PRO A 191 -1.95 44.15 -9.68
CA PRO A 191 -3.31 44.67 -9.75
C PRO A 191 -3.37 46.20 -9.80
N ASP A 192 -2.48 46.88 -9.10
CA ASP A 192 -2.36 48.32 -9.05
C ASP A 192 -1.96 48.92 -10.40
N VAL A 193 -0.98 48.31 -11.07
CA VAL A 193 -0.55 48.72 -12.41
C VAL A 193 -1.63 48.42 -13.44
N MET A 194 -2.21 47.22 -13.37
CA MET A 194 -3.31 46.84 -14.28
C MET A 194 -4.51 47.80 -14.19
N ALA A 195 -4.84 48.23 -12.98
CA ALA A 195 -5.92 49.18 -12.77
C ALA A 195 -5.68 50.53 -13.44
N GLN A 196 -4.42 51.01 -13.53
CA GLN A 196 -4.05 52.28 -14.22
C GLN A 196 -4.32 52.18 -15.71
N TYR A 197 -4.07 51.01 -16.31
CA TYR A 197 -4.36 50.76 -17.74
C TYR A 197 -5.77 50.22 -18.01
N LYS A 198 -6.64 50.20 -17.02
CA LYS A 198 -8.02 49.66 -17.08
C LYS A 198 -8.08 48.20 -17.56
N LEU A 199 -7.16 47.34 -17.07
CA LEU A 199 -7.05 45.93 -17.40
C LEU A 199 -7.56 45.03 -16.28
N ILE A 200 -8.10 43.90 -16.69
CA ILE A 200 -8.53 42.78 -15.81
C ILE A 200 -7.80 41.50 -16.23
N PRO A 201 -7.72 40.48 -15.39
CA PRO A 201 -7.01 39.23 -15.71
C PRO A 201 -7.46 38.56 -17.01
N ASN A 202 -8.74 38.72 -17.37
CA ASN A 202 -9.27 38.14 -18.61
C ASN A 202 -8.66 38.77 -19.86
N ASP A 203 -8.29 40.06 -19.83
CA ASP A 203 -7.61 40.72 -20.95
C ASP A 203 -6.26 40.09 -21.23
N VAL A 204 -5.54 39.74 -20.15
CA VAL A 204 -4.25 39.03 -20.26
C VAL A 204 -4.46 37.62 -20.80
N SER A 205 -5.47 36.91 -20.34
CA SER A 205 -5.83 35.59 -20.86
C SER A 205 -6.18 35.61 -22.33
N THR A 206 -6.91 36.64 -22.78
CA THR A 206 -7.27 36.84 -24.19
C THR A 206 -6.02 37.11 -25.03
N ALA A 207 -5.14 38.02 -24.59
CA ALA A 207 -3.89 38.31 -25.30
C ALA A 207 -2.97 37.08 -25.42
N LEU A 208 -2.92 36.25 -24.39
CA LEU A 208 -2.22 34.98 -24.44
C LEU A 208 -2.87 34.01 -25.45
N ALA A 209 -4.19 33.91 -25.48
CA ALA A 209 -4.89 33.03 -26.40
C ALA A 209 -4.68 33.46 -27.87
N GLU A 210 -4.55 34.77 -28.13
CA GLU A 210 -4.34 35.34 -29.47
C GLU A 210 -2.90 35.14 -29.97
N GLN A 211 -1.89 35.23 -29.10
CA GLN A 211 -0.48 35.28 -29.49
C GLN A 211 0.30 33.99 -29.19
N ASN A 212 -0.15 33.19 -28.26
CA ASN A 212 0.47 31.91 -27.88
C ASN A 212 -0.31 30.72 -28.47
N ILE A 213 -0.32 30.61 -29.78
CA ILE A 213 -1.08 29.62 -30.55
C ILE A 213 -0.18 28.71 -31.38
N GLU A 214 -0.69 27.55 -31.70
CA GLU A 214 -0.14 26.67 -32.74
C GLU A 214 -1.03 26.73 -33.94
N ALA A 215 -0.45 26.93 -35.13
CA ALA A 215 -1.18 27.07 -36.37
C ALA A 215 -0.53 26.25 -37.49
N ALA A 216 -1.35 25.78 -38.41
CA ALA A 216 -0.94 25.13 -39.66
C ALA A 216 -1.35 26.01 -40.87
N PRO A 217 -0.54 26.99 -41.25
CA PRO A 217 -0.89 27.95 -42.27
C PRO A 217 -1.06 27.37 -43.69
N GLY A 218 -0.56 26.15 -43.93
CA GLY A 218 -0.69 25.49 -45.23
C GLY A 218 0.61 25.45 -46.07
N GLN A 219 0.43 25.51 -47.38
CA GLN A 219 1.57 25.35 -48.31
C GLN A 219 1.42 26.27 -49.52
N PHE A 220 2.53 26.73 -50.07
CA PHE A 220 2.61 27.38 -51.35
C PHE A 220 2.92 26.40 -52.45
N GLY A 221 2.41 26.65 -53.66
CA GLY A 221 2.80 25.90 -54.88
C GLY A 221 1.95 24.67 -55.16
N GLU A 222 1.03 24.29 -54.30
CA GLU A 222 0.14 23.17 -54.53
C GLU A 222 -0.78 23.43 -55.72
N ARG A 223 -0.77 22.53 -56.76
CA ARG A 223 -1.54 22.64 -58.02
C ARG A 223 -1.42 23.97 -58.78
N SER A 224 -0.31 24.72 -58.65
CA SER A 224 -0.13 26.09 -59.16
C SER A 224 0.89 26.16 -60.30
N ASN A 225 1.25 25.07 -60.97
CA ASN A 225 2.32 24.98 -61.99
C ASN A 225 3.71 25.47 -61.52
N GLN A 226 3.95 25.58 -60.24
CA GLN A 226 5.27 25.90 -59.69
C GLN A 226 6.13 24.65 -59.61
N THR A 227 7.44 24.84 -59.78
CA THR A 227 8.42 23.75 -59.69
C THR A 227 8.59 23.20 -58.28
N PHE A 228 8.33 24.04 -57.27
CA PHE A 228 8.51 23.68 -55.84
C PHE A 228 7.27 23.96 -55.03
N GLN A 229 7.02 23.11 -54.04
CA GLN A 229 6.01 23.26 -53.04
C GLN A 229 6.69 23.59 -51.71
N TYR A 230 6.27 24.66 -51.05
CA TYR A 230 6.85 25.12 -49.77
C TYR A 230 5.81 25.03 -48.66
N THR A 231 6.14 24.32 -47.59
CA THR A 231 5.31 24.30 -46.36
C THR A 231 5.55 25.60 -45.60
N ILE A 232 4.46 26.30 -45.25
CA ILE A 232 4.51 27.49 -44.41
C ILE A 232 4.59 27.02 -42.96
N ARG A 233 5.60 27.50 -42.24
CA ARG A 233 5.74 27.21 -40.81
C ARG A 233 5.47 28.48 -40.01
N TYR A 234 4.61 28.35 -39.01
CA TYR A 234 4.44 29.35 -37.97
C TYR A 234 5.42 29.08 -36.82
N LYS A 235 5.84 30.13 -36.09
CA LYS A 235 6.80 30.01 -34.97
C LYS A 235 6.28 29.06 -33.89
N GLY A 236 4.95 28.98 -33.74
CA GLY A 236 4.31 28.12 -32.76
C GLY A 236 4.19 28.77 -31.38
N ARG A 237 3.94 27.95 -30.39
CA ARG A 237 3.82 28.38 -29.00
C ARG A 237 5.12 28.90 -28.44
N LEU A 238 5.03 29.91 -27.61
CA LEU A 238 6.14 30.49 -26.88
C LEU A 238 6.73 29.47 -25.89
N GLN A 239 8.03 29.50 -25.65
CA GLN A 239 8.75 28.50 -24.84
C GLN A 239 9.53 29.11 -23.69
N GLN A 240 10.02 30.34 -23.83
CA GLN A 240 10.87 31.01 -22.85
C GLN A 240 10.14 32.14 -22.15
N PRO A 241 10.45 32.46 -20.89
CA PRO A 241 9.84 33.59 -20.17
C PRO A 241 9.93 34.91 -20.94
N GLU A 242 11.08 35.18 -21.58
CA GLU A 242 11.36 36.42 -22.33
C GLU A 242 10.43 36.57 -23.56
N GLU A 243 9.97 35.47 -24.12
CA GLU A 243 9.00 35.50 -25.20
C GLU A 243 7.61 35.89 -24.72
N PHE A 244 7.22 35.42 -23.51
CA PHE A 244 5.97 35.80 -22.87
C PHE A 244 5.99 37.26 -22.42
N GLU A 245 7.12 37.78 -21.93
CA GLU A 245 7.30 39.17 -21.54
C GLU A 245 6.93 40.14 -22.68
N ASN A 246 7.20 39.74 -23.92
CA ASN A 246 6.98 40.53 -25.11
C ASN A 246 5.56 40.45 -25.67
N ILE A 247 4.65 39.71 -25.08
CA ILE A 247 3.23 39.66 -25.50
C ILE A 247 2.61 41.07 -25.41
N VAL A 248 1.95 41.48 -26.47
CA VAL A 248 1.28 42.75 -26.56
C VAL A 248 -0.09 42.67 -25.94
N ILE A 249 -0.34 43.46 -24.92
CA ILE A 249 -1.63 43.48 -24.22
C ILE A 249 -2.56 44.53 -24.85
N LYS A 250 -2.04 45.73 -25.11
CA LYS A 250 -2.84 46.83 -25.59
C LYS A 250 -1.97 47.86 -26.32
N SER A 251 -2.50 48.50 -27.38
CA SER A 251 -1.91 49.71 -27.96
C SER A 251 -2.45 50.94 -27.23
N LEU A 252 -1.57 51.82 -26.84
CA LEU A 252 -1.93 53.06 -26.14
C LEU A 252 -2.22 54.18 -27.11
N PRO A 253 -3.02 55.23 -26.75
CA PRO A 253 -3.36 56.31 -27.63
C PRO A 253 -2.16 57.14 -28.16
N ASN A 254 -1.02 57.09 -27.45
CA ASN A 254 0.22 57.73 -27.82
C ASN A 254 1.05 56.95 -28.85
N GLY A 255 0.54 55.78 -29.31
CA GLY A 255 1.26 54.87 -30.23
C GLY A 255 2.23 53.90 -29.56
N GLU A 256 2.40 53.97 -28.24
CA GLU A 256 3.18 52.98 -27.48
C GLU A 256 2.41 51.66 -27.33
N VAL A 257 3.13 50.60 -27.11
CA VAL A 257 2.58 49.25 -26.95
C VAL A 257 2.83 48.78 -25.54
N LEU A 258 1.76 48.52 -24.82
CA LEU A 258 1.82 47.94 -23.50
C LEU A 258 2.06 46.44 -23.64
N ARG A 259 3.12 45.96 -23.00
CA ARG A 259 3.54 44.55 -23.02
C ARG A 259 3.22 43.88 -21.70
N LEU A 260 3.30 42.56 -21.68
CA LEU A 260 3.00 41.77 -20.48
C LEU A 260 4.00 42.04 -19.33
N ASN A 261 5.29 42.28 -19.63
CA ASN A 261 6.30 42.65 -18.62
C ASN A 261 6.01 44.03 -17.95
N ASP A 262 5.24 44.92 -18.56
CA ASP A 262 4.89 46.18 -17.93
C ASP A 262 3.89 46.03 -16.78
N ILE A 263 3.06 44.96 -16.81
CA ILE A 263 1.95 44.72 -15.87
C ILE A 263 2.10 43.46 -15.05
N ALA A 264 3.10 42.62 -15.33
CA ALA A 264 3.31 41.34 -14.67
C ALA A 264 4.79 40.96 -14.62
N GLU A 265 5.15 40.07 -13.71
CA GLU A 265 6.41 39.36 -13.66
C GLU A 265 6.19 37.94 -14.20
N ILE A 266 7.06 37.48 -15.11
CA ILE A 266 6.97 36.17 -15.73
C ILE A 266 8.10 35.27 -15.26
N GLN A 267 7.75 34.11 -14.76
CA GLN A 267 8.71 33.13 -14.22
C GLN A 267 8.37 31.72 -14.65
N LEU A 268 9.39 30.92 -14.93
CA LEU A 268 9.26 29.48 -15.04
C LEU A 268 9.42 28.87 -13.66
N ASP A 269 8.32 28.44 -13.03
CA ASP A 269 8.33 27.91 -11.68
C ASP A 269 7.28 26.77 -11.55
N ARG A 270 6.99 26.34 -10.36
CA ARG A 270 6.02 25.26 -10.08
C ARG A 270 4.58 25.70 -10.36
N LEU A 271 3.75 24.73 -10.78
CA LEU A 271 2.33 24.92 -10.99
C LEU A 271 1.58 25.30 -9.70
N GLY A 272 2.05 24.81 -8.56
CA GLY A 272 1.52 25.09 -7.23
C GLY A 272 2.61 24.90 -6.17
N TYR A 273 2.30 25.35 -4.96
CA TYR A 273 3.25 25.36 -3.83
C TYR A 273 2.77 24.50 -2.67
N ASN A 274 1.83 23.58 -2.94
CA ASN A 274 1.17 22.79 -1.89
C ASN A 274 2.05 21.69 -1.30
N PHE A 275 3.14 21.33 -1.95
CA PHE A 275 4.04 20.27 -1.53
C PHE A 275 5.49 20.76 -1.43
N THR A 276 6.15 20.33 -0.37
CA THR A 276 7.60 20.46 -0.23
C THR A 276 8.14 19.16 0.34
N ASN A 277 9.22 18.66 -0.25
CA ASN A 277 9.83 17.41 0.17
C ASN A 277 11.26 17.63 0.64
N ARG A 278 11.68 16.87 1.65
CA ARG A 278 13.07 16.86 2.13
C ARG A 278 13.51 15.42 2.41
N VAL A 279 14.74 15.11 2.10
CA VAL A 279 15.40 13.85 2.49
C VAL A 279 16.60 14.20 3.34
N ASN A 280 16.63 13.73 4.57
CA ASN A 280 17.69 14.03 5.54
C ASN A 280 17.96 15.55 5.72
N GLY A 281 16.94 16.38 5.49
CA GLY A 281 17.02 17.83 5.53
C GLY A 281 17.29 18.52 4.18
N HIS A 282 17.74 17.80 3.16
CA HIS A 282 18.05 18.32 1.81
C HIS A 282 16.81 18.41 0.91
N LYS A 283 16.83 19.33 -0.05
CA LYS A 283 15.77 19.48 -1.05
C LYS A 283 15.58 18.20 -1.84
N ALA A 284 14.32 17.78 -2.00
CA ALA A 284 13.98 16.51 -2.63
C ALA A 284 12.64 16.55 -3.35
N VAL A 285 12.41 15.53 -4.17
CA VAL A 285 11.08 15.14 -4.63
C VAL A 285 10.86 13.67 -4.32
N THR A 286 9.72 13.35 -3.75
CA THR A 286 9.33 11.98 -3.39
C THR A 286 8.45 11.38 -4.47
N CYS A 287 8.77 10.16 -4.88
CA CYS A 287 8.05 9.38 -5.88
C CYS A 287 7.49 8.12 -5.21
N ILE A 288 6.21 7.85 -5.43
CA ILE A 288 5.52 6.68 -4.88
C ILE A 288 5.09 5.80 -6.05
N VAL A 289 5.50 4.55 -6.02
CA VAL A 289 5.16 3.55 -7.04
C VAL A 289 4.14 2.59 -6.47
N TYR A 290 3.04 2.43 -7.20
CA TYR A 290 1.92 1.57 -6.83
C TYR A 290 1.85 0.34 -7.73
N GLN A 291 1.39 -0.75 -7.16
CA GLN A 291 1.23 -2.02 -7.87
C GLN A 291 0.06 -1.99 -8.85
N MET A 292 0.22 -2.69 -9.96
CA MET A 292 -0.89 -3.11 -10.81
C MET A 292 -1.49 -4.40 -10.23
N ALA A 293 -2.82 -4.45 -10.13
CA ALA A 293 -3.51 -5.63 -9.62
C ALA A 293 -3.15 -6.90 -10.41
N GLY A 294 -2.92 -8.01 -9.71
CA GLY A 294 -2.61 -9.32 -10.31
C GLY A 294 -1.19 -9.50 -10.82
N THR A 295 -0.26 -8.58 -10.51
CA THR A 295 1.14 -8.67 -10.93
C THR A 295 2.07 -9.15 -9.82
N ASN A 296 3.25 -9.66 -10.21
CA ASN A 296 4.27 -10.08 -9.25
C ASN A 296 5.01 -8.86 -8.66
N ALA A 297 4.63 -8.47 -7.44
CA ALA A 297 5.21 -7.34 -6.72
C ALA A 297 6.73 -7.44 -6.58
N THR A 298 7.25 -8.61 -6.21
CA THR A 298 8.67 -8.83 -5.97
C THR A 298 9.52 -8.62 -7.22
N GLN A 299 9.07 -9.18 -8.36
CA GLN A 299 9.75 -8.98 -9.63
C GLN A 299 9.70 -7.51 -10.05
N THR A 300 8.52 -6.89 -9.96
CA THR A 300 8.34 -5.46 -10.29
C THR A 300 9.28 -4.57 -9.46
N ILE A 301 9.39 -4.81 -8.14
CA ILE A 301 10.29 -4.05 -7.26
C ILE A 301 11.75 -4.25 -7.64
N THR A 302 12.14 -5.51 -7.95
CA THR A 302 13.51 -5.82 -8.38
C THR A 302 13.87 -5.11 -9.67
N ASP A 303 12.96 -5.07 -10.64
CA ASP A 303 13.16 -4.38 -11.90
C ASP A 303 13.21 -2.85 -11.72
N ILE A 304 12.38 -2.30 -10.82
CA ILE A 304 12.45 -0.88 -10.43
C ILE A 304 13.78 -0.56 -9.77
N GLN A 305 14.24 -1.37 -8.81
CA GLN A 305 15.52 -1.14 -8.12
C GLN A 305 16.68 -1.13 -9.10
N LYS A 306 16.73 -2.09 -10.01
CA LYS A 306 17.74 -2.14 -11.08
C LYS A 306 17.71 -0.89 -11.94
N LEU A 307 16.52 -0.41 -12.32
CA LEU A 307 16.34 0.82 -13.09
C LEU A 307 16.85 2.04 -12.30
N LEU A 308 16.55 2.14 -11.01
CA LEU A 308 17.02 3.24 -10.15
C LEU A 308 18.53 3.21 -9.96
N ASP A 309 19.14 2.03 -9.84
CA ASP A 309 20.59 1.84 -9.75
C ASP A 309 21.27 2.28 -11.06
N GLU A 310 20.73 1.89 -12.22
CA GLU A 310 21.20 2.35 -13.52
C GLU A 310 21.04 3.86 -13.68
N ALA A 311 19.88 4.41 -13.31
CA ALA A 311 19.62 5.85 -13.38
C ALA A 311 20.58 6.65 -12.48
N SER A 312 20.94 6.11 -11.31
CA SER A 312 21.82 6.78 -10.35
C SER A 312 23.21 7.11 -10.94
N THR A 313 23.66 6.31 -11.93
CA THR A 313 24.95 6.52 -12.61
C THR A 313 24.93 7.69 -13.62
N THR A 314 23.76 8.12 -14.03
CA THR A 314 23.55 9.17 -15.07
C THR A 314 22.97 10.46 -14.53
N LEU A 315 22.78 10.55 -13.20
CA LEU A 315 22.26 11.76 -12.56
C LEU A 315 23.21 12.96 -12.71
N PRO A 316 22.66 14.19 -12.78
CA PRO A 316 23.45 15.40 -12.63
C PRO A 316 24.24 15.42 -11.31
N SER A 317 25.39 16.09 -11.31
CA SER A 317 26.23 16.18 -10.11
C SER A 317 25.45 16.79 -8.93
N GLY A 318 25.55 16.15 -7.76
CA GLY A 318 24.83 16.56 -6.54
C GLY A 318 23.48 15.88 -6.35
N LEU A 319 22.84 15.37 -7.40
CA LEU A 319 21.60 14.61 -7.26
C LEU A 319 21.86 13.15 -6.89
N LYS A 320 21.07 12.65 -5.94
CA LYS A 320 21.10 11.25 -5.50
C LYS A 320 19.69 10.68 -5.34
N ILE A 321 19.57 9.36 -5.45
CA ILE A 321 18.35 8.64 -5.19
C ILE A 321 18.42 8.01 -3.79
N ASN A 322 17.37 8.20 -3.00
CA ASN A 322 17.15 7.52 -1.72
C ASN A 322 15.89 6.67 -1.79
N VAL A 323 16.01 5.38 -1.49
CA VAL A 323 14.86 4.48 -1.38
C VAL A 323 14.44 4.44 0.08
N SER A 324 13.36 5.17 0.38
CA SER A 324 12.84 5.33 1.74
C SER A 324 11.98 4.15 2.19
N MET A 325 11.34 3.45 1.24
CA MET A 325 10.53 2.27 1.50
C MET A 325 10.65 1.30 0.31
N ASN A 326 10.90 0.04 0.62
CA ASN A 326 10.95 -1.05 -0.34
C ASN A 326 10.26 -2.28 0.30
N ALA A 327 9.13 -2.70 -0.26
CA ALA A 327 8.38 -3.84 0.29
C ALA A 327 9.15 -5.16 0.24
N ASN A 328 10.15 -5.29 -0.65
CA ASN A 328 10.98 -6.48 -0.73
C ASN A 328 11.97 -6.61 0.44
N ASP A 329 12.38 -5.53 1.10
CA ASP A 329 13.35 -5.58 2.19
C ASP A 329 12.85 -6.50 3.32
N PHE A 330 11.62 -6.26 3.79
CA PHE A 330 10.97 -7.10 4.79
C PHE A 330 10.65 -8.51 4.27
N LEU A 331 10.17 -8.62 3.03
CA LEU A 331 9.82 -9.90 2.42
C LEU A 331 11.03 -10.83 2.35
N PHE A 332 12.17 -10.36 1.85
CA PHE A 332 13.37 -11.19 1.74
C PHE A 332 13.96 -11.53 3.11
N ALA A 333 13.95 -10.60 4.06
CA ALA A 333 14.35 -10.89 5.44
C ALA A 333 13.49 -12.00 6.06
N SER A 334 12.16 -11.91 5.89
CA SER A 334 11.23 -12.91 6.38
C SER A 334 11.40 -14.28 5.70
N ILE A 335 11.55 -14.30 4.37
CA ILE A 335 11.83 -15.55 3.63
C ILE A 335 13.14 -16.18 4.09
N HIS A 336 14.19 -15.39 4.28
CA HIS A 336 15.49 -15.88 4.74
C HIS A 336 15.37 -16.55 6.13
N GLU A 337 14.67 -15.93 7.07
CA GLU A 337 14.45 -16.47 8.40
C GLU A 337 13.61 -17.76 8.38
N VAL A 338 12.56 -17.81 7.52
CA VAL A 338 11.76 -19.03 7.37
C VAL A 338 12.57 -20.16 6.70
N LEU A 339 13.41 -19.87 5.70
CA LEU A 339 14.29 -20.86 5.08
C LEU A 339 15.32 -21.38 6.07
N LYS A 340 15.90 -20.51 6.89
CA LYS A 340 16.80 -20.88 7.99
C LYS A 340 16.08 -21.80 8.98
N THR A 341 14.89 -21.44 9.42
CA THR A 341 14.03 -22.25 10.29
C THR A 341 13.72 -23.61 9.67
N LEU A 342 13.46 -23.66 8.36
CA LEU A 342 13.20 -24.91 7.63
C LEU A 342 14.43 -25.83 7.64
N ILE A 343 15.63 -25.28 7.46
CA ILE A 343 16.88 -26.03 7.55
C ILE A 343 17.15 -26.51 8.99
N GLU A 344 16.95 -25.65 9.98
CA GLU A 344 17.09 -25.98 11.39
C GLU A 344 16.11 -27.08 11.80
N ALA A 345 14.83 -26.97 11.40
CA ALA A 345 13.84 -28.01 11.64
C ALA A 345 14.22 -29.34 11.00
N PHE A 346 14.70 -29.31 9.75
CA PHE A 346 15.20 -30.51 9.07
C PHE A 346 16.36 -31.17 9.80
N ILE A 347 17.35 -30.38 10.25
CA ILE A 347 18.50 -30.90 11.04
C ILE A 347 18.04 -31.49 12.37
N LEU A 348 17.15 -30.81 13.10
CA LEU A 348 16.61 -31.29 14.36
C LEU A 348 15.84 -32.58 14.18
N VAL A 349 15.01 -32.68 13.15
CA VAL A 349 14.29 -33.92 12.82
C VAL A 349 15.27 -35.04 12.51
N PHE A 350 16.32 -34.79 11.72
CA PHE A 350 17.37 -35.76 11.43
C PHE A 350 18.03 -36.27 12.73
N ILE A 351 18.43 -35.36 13.62
CA ILE A 351 19.05 -35.70 14.89
C ILE A 351 18.12 -36.55 15.75
N VAL A 352 16.84 -36.16 15.90
CA VAL A 352 15.85 -36.89 16.69
C VAL A 352 15.65 -38.31 16.12
N VAL A 353 15.40 -38.40 14.80
CA VAL A 353 15.22 -39.70 14.12
C VAL A 353 16.47 -40.60 14.30
N TYR A 354 17.66 -40.01 14.18
CA TYR A 354 18.90 -40.74 14.41
C TYR A 354 19.06 -41.27 15.85
N ILE A 355 18.70 -40.49 16.85
CA ILE A 355 18.76 -40.89 18.26
C ILE A 355 17.83 -42.08 18.52
N PHE A 356 16.63 -42.09 17.91
CA PHE A 356 15.66 -43.17 18.12
C PHE A 356 15.94 -44.40 17.28
N LEU A 357 16.30 -44.28 16.00
CA LEU A 357 16.59 -45.41 15.11
C LEU A 357 18.01 -45.99 15.32
N GLN A 358 18.93 -45.19 15.83
CA GLN A 358 20.32 -45.58 16.16
C GLN A 358 21.11 -46.19 15.01
N ASP A 359 20.60 -46.09 13.77
CA ASP A 359 21.23 -46.56 12.54
C ASP A 359 21.17 -45.48 11.46
N LEU A 360 22.36 -45.12 10.95
CA LEU A 360 22.44 -44.03 9.94
C LEU A 360 21.71 -44.39 8.63
N ARG A 361 21.69 -45.66 8.26
CA ARG A 361 21.02 -46.10 7.02
C ARG A 361 19.51 -45.97 7.14
N SER A 362 18.97 -46.34 8.29
CA SER A 362 17.53 -46.17 8.60
C SER A 362 17.15 -44.72 8.66
N THR A 363 18.00 -43.86 9.23
CA THR A 363 17.77 -42.41 9.31
C THR A 363 17.81 -41.73 7.96
N LEU A 364 18.67 -42.20 7.03
CA LEU A 364 18.74 -41.62 5.68
C LEU A 364 17.44 -41.78 4.89
N ILE A 365 16.63 -42.79 5.17
CA ILE A 365 15.39 -43.02 4.40
C ILE A 365 14.35 -41.91 4.60
N PRO A 366 13.93 -41.55 5.84
CA PRO A 366 13.08 -40.39 6.06
C PRO A 366 13.74 -39.09 5.61
N THR A 367 15.07 -38.97 5.84
CA THR A 367 15.83 -37.76 5.42
C THR A 367 15.77 -37.49 3.92
N ILE A 368 15.75 -38.55 3.09
CA ILE A 368 15.59 -38.40 1.63
C ILE A 368 14.13 -38.14 1.25
N ALA A 369 13.17 -38.74 1.96
CA ALA A 369 11.74 -38.63 1.64
C ALA A 369 11.19 -37.20 1.88
N ILE A 370 11.69 -36.48 2.92
CA ILE A 370 11.25 -35.15 3.28
C ILE A 370 11.49 -34.13 2.13
N PRO A 371 12.72 -33.95 1.62
CA PRO A 371 12.95 -33.02 0.49
C PRO A 371 12.14 -33.37 -0.76
N VAL A 372 11.96 -34.66 -1.04
CA VAL A 372 11.16 -35.09 -2.21
C VAL A 372 9.72 -34.59 -2.09
N ALA A 373 9.09 -34.73 -0.94
CA ALA A 373 7.72 -34.26 -0.70
C ALA A 373 7.63 -32.72 -0.72
N LEU A 374 8.55 -32.05 -0.03
CA LEU A 374 8.54 -30.58 0.08
C LEU A 374 8.80 -29.91 -1.28
N ILE A 375 9.85 -30.35 -2.00
CA ILE A 375 10.17 -29.81 -3.32
C ILE A 375 9.07 -30.11 -4.31
N GLY A 376 8.52 -31.35 -4.28
CA GLY A 376 7.39 -31.72 -5.12
C GLY A 376 6.14 -30.87 -4.92
N THR A 377 5.94 -30.35 -3.69
CA THR A 377 4.82 -29.44 -3.39
C THR A 377 4.84 -28.19 -4.25
N PHE A 378 6.02 -27.60 -4.52
CA PHE A 378 6.14 -26.40 -5.35
C PHE A 378 5.64 -26.60 -6.77
N PHE A 379 5.78 -27.80 -7.35
CA PHE A 379 5.22 -28.10 -8.66
C PHE A 379 3.71 -28.00 -8.66
N VAL A 380 3.06 -28.59 -7.68
CA VAL A 380 1.59 -28.55 -7.60
C VAL A 380 1.11 -27.15 -7.30
N LEU A 381 1.80 -26.40 -6.43
CA LEU A 381 1.48 -24.99 -6.15
C LEU A 381 1.56 -24.13 -7.43
N SER A 382 2.57 -24.35 -8.27
CA SER A 382 2.70 -23.66 -9.57
C SER A 382 1.55 -24.01 -10.53
N LEU A 383 1.11 -25.27 -10.57
CA LEU A 383 -0.02 -25.70 -11.43
C LEU A 383 -1.35 -25.07 -11.03
N ILE A 384 -1.58 -24.86 -9.73
CA ILE A 384 -2.83 -24.26 -9.23
C ILE A 384 -2.78 -22.73 -9.15
N GLY A 385 -1.66 -22.11 -9.60
CA GLY A 385 -1.52 -20.66 -9.65
C GLY A 385 -1.31 -20.00 -8.28
N PHE A 386 -0.73 -20.70 -7.31
CA PHE A 386 -0.36 -20.12 -6.01
C PHE A 386 0.95 -19.37 -6.10
N SER A 387 1.23 -18.55 -5.06
CA SER A 387 2.51 -17.87 -4.87
C SER A 387 3.32 -18.50 -3.74
N LEU A 388 4.63 -18.36 -3.82
CA LEU A 388 5.50 -18.59 -2.67
C LEU A 388 5.40 -17.39 -1.75
N ASN A 389 4.81 -17.57 -0.58
CA ASN A 389 4.59 -16.51 0.40
C ASN A 389 4.81 -17.02 1.83
N LEU A 390 4.77 -16.13 2.80
CA LEU A 390 5.00 -16.48 4.21
C LEU A 390 4.08 -17.61 4.69
N LEU A 391 2.82 -17.64 4.24
CA LEU A 391 1.86 -18.68 4.66
C LEU A 391 2.19 -20.06 4.06
N THR A 392 2.52 -20.09 2.77
CA THR A 392 2.91 -21.35 2.10
C THR A 392 4.22 -21.87 2.67
N LEU A 393 5.18 -21.00 3.00
CA LEU A 393 6.43 -21.38 3.65
C LEU A 393 6.21 -21.88 5.07
N CYS A 394 5.38 -21.20 5.89
CA CYS A 394 5.01 -21.66 7.23
C CYS A 394 4.30 -23.03 7.18
N ALA A 395 3.42 -23.23 6.18
CA ALA A 395 2.80 -24.53 5.95
C ALA A 395 3.86 -25.61 5.66
N LEU A 396 4.88 -25.31 4.86
CA LEU A 396 5.97 -26.25 4.56
C LEU A 396 6.83 -26.57 5.77
N VAL A 397 7.12 -25.58 6.64
CA VAL A 397 7.83 -25.81 7.92
C VAL A 397 7.03 -26.77 8.80
N LEU A 398 5.73 -26.55 8.93
CA LEU A 398 4.85 -27.44 9.69
C LEU A 398 4.74 -28.83 9.01
N ALA A 399 4.72 -28.86 7.68
CA ALA A 399 4.64 -30.09 6.91
C ALA A 399 5.84 -31.03 7.18
N ILE A 400 7.05 -30.49 7.47
CA ILE A 400 8.22 -31.32 7.81
C ILE A 400 7.88 -32.31 8.93
N ALA A 401 7.26 -31.83 10.00
CA ALA A 401 6.92 -32.66 11.16
C ALA A 401 5.92 -33.76 10.82
N ILE A 402 4.97 -33.50 9.92
CA ILE A 402 3.93 -34.45 9.52
C ILE A 402 4.46 -35.43 8.47
N VAL A 403 5.22 -34.94 7.49
CA VAL A 403 5.77 -35.70 6.36
C VAL A 403 6.76 -36.78 6.85
N VAL A 404 7.51 -36.49 7.89
CA VAL A 404 8.51 -37.45 8.43
C VAL A 404 7.87 -38.68 9.04
N ASP A 405 6.67 -38.54 9.63
CA ASP A 405 5.99 -39.64 10.35
C ASP A 405 5.66 -40.81 9.42
N ASP A 406 5.16 -40.54 8.24
CA ASP A 406 4.85 -41.60 7.26
C ASP A 406 6.11 -42.46 6.92
N ALA A 407 7.24 -41.80 6.72
CA ALA A 407 8.49 -42.49 6.39
C ALA A 407 9.06 -43.25 7.59
N ILE A 408 8.92 -42.72 8.82
CA ILE A 408 9.36 -43.39 10.06
C ILE A 408 8.56 -44.67 10.28
N VAL A 409 7.24 -44.61 10.15
CA VAL A 409 6.35 -45.77 10.31
C VAL A 409 6.74 -46.91 9.38
N VAL A 410 7.10 -46.58 8.10
CA VAL A 410 7.59 -47.61 7.15
C VAL A 410 8.90 -48.21 7.61
N VAL A 411 9.88 -47.41 8.01
CA VAL A 411 11.19 -47.86 8.45
C VAL A 411 11.08 -48.74 9.68
N GLU A 412 10.29 -48.27 10.68
CA GLU A 412 10.05 -49.03 11.92
C GLU A 412 9.34 -50.36 11.65
N GLY A 413 8.32 -50.37 10.77
CA GLY A 413 7.64 -51.61 10.38
C GLY A 413 8.54 -52.64 9.72
N VAL A 414 9.48 -52.16 8.86
CA VAL A 414 10.46 -53.03 8.25
C VAL A 414 11.48 -53.55 9.26
N HIS A 415 11.94 -52.69 10.20
CA HIS A 415 12.80 -53.13 11.31
C HIS A 415 12.13 -54.18 12.19
N ALA A 416 10.86 -53.95 12.54
CA ALA A 416 10.11 -54.94 13.34
C ALA A 416 10.02 -56.32 12.67
N LYS A 417 9.96 -56.36 11.33
CA LYS A 417 9.99 -57.64 10.57
C LYS A 417 11.41 -58.24 10.54
N LEU A 418 12.44 -57.42 10.39
CA LEU A 418 13.82 -57.89 10.44
C LEU A 418 14.16 -58.50 11.85
N ASP A 419 13.65 -57.90 12.91
CA ASP A 419 13.80 -58.42 14.29
C ASP A 419 13.02 -59.71 14.52
N GLN A 420 11.97 -59.97 13.74
CA GLN A 420 11.23 -61.25 13.72
C GLN A 420 11.99 -62.35 12.98
N GLY A 421 13.21 -62.10 12.46
CA GLY A 421 14.08 -63.10 11.84
C GLY A 421 14.01 -63.18 10.32
N TYR A 422 13.51 -62.14 9.63
CA TYR A 422 13.59 -62.12 8.16
C TYR A 422 15.04 -62.00 7.69
N THR A 423 15.45 -62.89 6.80
CA THR A 423 16.81 -62.92 6.24
C THR A 423 17.01 -61.94 5.08
N SER A 424 15.95 -61.32 4.58
CA SER A 424 15.99 -60.38 3.44
C SER A 424 15.20 -59.11 3.75
N ALA A 425 15.86 -57.95 3.72
CA ALA A 425 15.22 -56.66 3.88
C ALA A 425 14.11 -56.43 2.84
N ARG A 426 14.24 -56.96 1.65
CA ARG A 426 13.22 -56.89 0.59
C ARG A 426 11.94 -57.64 0.98
N LEU A 427 12.03 -58.86 1.50
CA LEU A 427 10.88 -59.64 1.98
C LEU A 427 10.23 -58.97 3.19
N ALA A 428 11.06 -58.51 4.13
CA ALA A 428 10.61 -57.76 5.29
C ALA A 428 9.85 -56.51 4.89
N SER A 429 10.32 -55.76 3.86
CA SER A 429 9.63 -54.54 3.34
C SER A 429 8.30 -54.89 2.67
N ILE A 430 8.20 -55.96 1.88
CA ILE A 430 6.96 -56.38 1.27
C ILE A 430 5.92 -56.73 2.32
N ASP A 431 6.30 -57.46 3.34
CA ASP A 431 5.40 -57.96 4.39
C ASP A 431 4.95 -56.80 5.32
N ALA A 432 5.89 -55.92 5.69
CA ALA A 432 5.58 -54.72 6.43
C ALA A 432 4.59 -53.81 5.67
N MET A 433 4.76 -53.61 4.35
CA MET A 433 3.86 -52.77 3.56
C MET A 433 2.50 -53.41 3.34
N ASN A 434 2.38 -54.72 3.31
CA ASN A 434 1.07 -55.39 3.29
C ASN A 434 0.26 -55.13 4.56
N GLU A 435 0.93 -55.02 5.71
CA GLU A 435 0.28 -54.66 7.00
C GLU A 435 0.02 -53.15 7.12
N LEU A 436 1.00 -52.34 6.79
CA LEU A 436 0.97 -50.91 7.04
C LEU A 436 0.36 -50.05 5.91
N GLY A 437 0.35 -50.55 4.68
CA GLY A 437 -0.09 -49.74 3.54
C GLY A 437 -1.54 -49.21 3.66
N GLY A 438 -2.44 -49.99 4.24
CA GLY A 438 -3.80 -49.56 4.55
C GLY A 438 -3.85 -48.47 5.61
N ALA A 439 -3.01 -48.61 6.65
CA ALA A 439 -2.93 -47.62 7.72
C ALA A 439 -2.39 -46.25 7.20
N ILE A 440 -1.32 -46.29 6.40
CA ILE A 440 -0.74 -45.06 5.80
C ILE A 440 -1.78 -44.31 4.96
N VAL A 441 -2.51 -45.02 4.09
CA VAL A 441 -3.59 -44.39 3.30
C VAL A 441 -4.67 -43.80 4.21
N SER A 442 -5.06 -44.51 5.25
CA SER A 442 -6.08 -44.00 6.18
C SER A 442 -5.59 -42.77 6.95
N ILE A 443 -4.36 -42.74 7.44
CA ILE A 443 -3.75 -41.58 8.11
C ILE A 443 -3.74 -40.38 7.17
N THR A 444 -3.29 -40.57 5.95
CA THR A 444 -3.23 -39.51 4.93
C THR A 444 -4.61 -38.93 4.64
N LEU A 445 -5.62 -39.78 4.43
CA LEU A 445 -6.99 -39.32 4.18
C LEU A 445 -7.58 -38.56 5.38
N VAL A 446 -7.31 -39.03 6.61
CA VAL A 446 -7.74 -38.32 7.83
C VAL A 446 -7.09 -36.94 7.91
N MET A 447 -5.76 -36.86 7.70
CA MET A 447 -5.03 -35.60 7.74
C MET A 447 -5.53 -34.63 6.63
N MET A 448 -5.70 -35.12 5.40
CA MET A 448 -6.24 -34.29 4.30
C MET A 448 -7.67 -33.82 4.59
N SER A 449 -8.49 -34.64 5.27
CA SER A 449 -9.86 -34.28 5.63
C SER A 449 -9.95 -33.12 6.64
N VAL A 450 -8.87 -32.80 7.34
CA VAL A 450 -8.78 -31.62 8.21
C VAL A 450 -8.47 -30.36 7.40
N PHE A 451 -7.51 -30.43 6.48
CA PHE A 451 -7.02 -29.25 5.76
C PHE A 451 -7.85 -28.88 4.52
N ILE A 452 -8.43 -29.86 3.81
CA ILE A 452 -9.22 -29.59 2.60
C ILE A 452 -10.47 -28.75 2.88
N PRO A 453 -11.32 -29.04 3.89
CA PRO A 453 -12.51 -28.24 4.17
C PRO A 453 -12.21 -26.78 4.47
N VAL A 454 -11.12 -26.50 5.18
CA VAL A 454 -10.69 -25.14 5.50
C VAL A 454 -10.41 -24.32 4.23
N SER A 455 -10.04 -24.98 3.14
CA SER A 455 -9.78 -24.34 1.85
C SER A 455 -11.02 -23.83 1.13
N PHE A 456 -12.22 -24.20 1.58
CA PHE A 456 -13.50 -23.73 1.02
C PHE A 456 -14.09 -22.54 1.76
N MET A 457 -13.40 -22.02 2.77
CA MET A 457 -13.82 -20.80 3.46
C MET A 457 -13.78 -19.62 2.49
N GLY A 458 -14.81 -18.78 2.53
CA GLY A 458 -14.91 -17.57 1.72
C GLY A 458 -14.33 -16.34 2.41
N GLY A 459 -14.22 -15.25 1.62
CA GLY A 459 -13.73 -13.96 2.09
C GLY A 459 -12.19 -13.88 2.19
N THR A 460 -11.69 -12.77 2.70
CA THR A 460 -10.25 -12.48 2.82
C THR A 460 -9.52 -13.52 3.68
N ALA A 461 -10.08 -13.85 4.85
CA ALA A 461 -9.55 -14.91 5.71
C ALA A 461 -9.52 -16.27 4.99
N GLY A 462 -10.55 -16.56 4.20
CA GLY A 462 -10.62 -17.78 3.41
C GLY A 462 -9.47 -17.93 2.41
N THR A 463 -9.02 -16.83 1.80
CA THR A 463 -7.85 -16.85 0.91
C THR A 463 -6.57 -17.25 1.65
N PHE A 464 -6.36 -16.75 2.87
CA PHE A 464 -5.26 -17.17 3.73
C PHE A 464 -5.32 -18.65 4.05
N TYR A 465 -6.45 -19.12 4.57
CA TYR A 465 -6.63 -20.51 4.95
C TYR A 465 -6.56 -21.47 3.77
N ARG A 466 -7.04 -21.04 2.60
CA ARG A 466 -6.96 -21.84 1.37
C ARG A 466 -5.52 -22.10 0.97
N GLN A 467 -4.67 -21.09 0.96
CA GLN A 467 -3.26 -21.27 0.59
C GLN A 467 -2.51 -22.13 1.60
N PHE A 468 -2.69 -21.87 2.89
CA PHE A 468 -2.10 -22.69 3.96
C PHE A 468 -2.61 -24.14 3.90
N GLY A 469 -3.92 -24.33 3.91
CA GLY A 469 -4.54 -25.67 3.97
C GLY A 469 -4.25 -26.54 2.75
N LEU A 470 -4.33 -25.98 1.53
CA LEU A 470 -4.00 -26.75 0.32
C LEU A 470 -2.52 -27.07 0.23
N THR A 471 -1.62 -26.17 0.64
CA THR A 471 -0.18 -26.46 0.70
C THR A 471 0.10 -27.63 1.63
N MET A 472 -0.52 -27.65 2.82
CA MET A 472 -0.43 -28.76 3.76
C MET A 472 -0.97 -30.05 3.17
N ALA A 473 -2.18 -30.02 2.59
CA ALA A 473 -2.80 -31.22 2.01
C ALA A 473 -1.97 -31.80 0.86
N ILE A 474 -1.37 -30.95 0.03
CA ILE A 474 -0.49 -31.38 -1.08
C ILE A 474 0.79 -32.01 -0.53
N ALA A 475 1.43 -31.39 0.46
CA ALA A 475 2.65 -31.91 1.07
C ALA A 475 2.39 -33.29 1.71
N ILE A 476 1.29 -33.45 2.43
CA ILE A 476 0.87 -34.72 3.05
C ILE A 476 0.58 -35.77 1.98
N GLY A 477 -0.12 -35.40 0.90
CA GLY A 477 -0.38 -36.32 -0.20
C GLY A 477 0.90 -36.83 -0.89
N LEU A 478 1.87 -35.94 -1.12
CA LEU A 478 3.18 -36.33 -1.66
C LEU A 478 4.02 -37.16 -0.66
N SER A 479 3.88 -36.90 0.64
CA SER A 479 4.47 -37.72 1.70
C SER A 479 3.97 -39.16 1.63
N ALA A 480 2.66 -39.34 1.55
CA ALA A 480 2.06 -40.64 1.44
C ALA A 480 2.49 -41.38 0.16
N LEU A 481 2.61 -40.66 -0.97
CA LEU A 481 3.14 -41.24 -2.19
C LEU A 481 4.59 -41.76 -1.98
N ASN A 482 5.43 -41.00 -1.33
CA ASN A 482 6.80 -41.40 -1.00
C ASN A 482 6.83 -42.57 -0.02
N ALA A 483 5.99 -42.55 1.00
CA ALA A 483 5.91 -43.64 2.00
C ALA A 483 5.41 -44.95 1.37
N LEU A 484 4.59 -44.90 0.35
CA LEU A 484 4.09 -46.09 -0.35
C LEU A 484 5.03 -46.57 -1.48
N THR A 485 5.93 -45.72 -1.98
CA THR A 485 6.79 -46.06 -3.13
C THR A 485 8.28 -45.98 -2.81
N LEU A 486 8.78 -44.78 -2.43
CA LEU A 486 10.22 -44.55 -2.23
C LEU A 486 10.74 -45.19 -0.95
N SER A 487 10.07 -44.94 0.18
CA SER A 487 10.56 -45.38 1.51
C SER A 487 10.71 -46.91 1.60
N PRO A 488 9.72 -47.72 1.20
CA PRO A 488 9.88 -49.18 1.24
C PRO A 488 10.90 -49.69 0.22
N ALA A 489 11.06 -49.04 -0.93
CA ALA A 489 12.10 -49.37 -1.90
C ALA A 489 13.51 -49.10 -1.35
N LEU A 490 13.70 -47.97 -0.66
CA LEU A 490 14.95 -47.63 0.02
C LEU A 490 15.21 -48.57 1.20
N CYS A 491 14.20 -48.97 1.98
CA CYS A 491 14.34 -49.98 3.03
C CYS A 491 14.88 -51.31 2.47
N ALA A 492 14.30 -51.75 1.34
CA ALA A 492 14.71 -53.02 0.69
C ALA A 492 16.18 -53.02 0.20
N VAL A 493 16.72 -51.83 -0.14
CA VAL A 493 18.10 -51.65 -0.66
C VAL A 493 19.11 -51.33 0.46
N LEU A 494 18.77 -50.44 1.40
CA LEU A 494 19.69 -49.86 2.37
C LEU A 494 19.77 -50.69 3.67
N LEU A 495 18.65 -51.26 4.12
CA LEU A 495 18.63 -52.02 5.38
C LEU A 495 19.31 -53.40 5.22
N LYS A 496 19.90 -53.85 6.33
CA LYS A 496 20.53 -55.17 6.40
C LYS A 496 19.91 -55.99 7.53
N PRO A 497 19.74 -57.35 7.36
CA PRO A 497 19.33 -58.20 8.44
C PRO A 497 20.30 -58.08 9.62
N HIS A 498 19.82 -58.17 10.83
CA HIS A 498 20.67 -58.19 12.02
C HIS A 498 21.49 -59.48 12.00
N THR A 499 22.78 -59.39 11.68
CA THR A 499 23.72 -60.46 11.93
C THR A 499 24.33 -60.23 13.31
N ASP A 500 24.24 -61.24 14.19
CA ASP A 500 24.91 -61.23 15.50
C ASP A 500 26.41 -61.04 15.28
N HIS A 501 26.90 -59.88 15.50
CA HIS A 501 28.35 -59.62 15.54
C HIS A 501 28.80 -59.55 17.00
N GLY A 502 29.37 -60.61 17.42
CA GLY A 502 30.16 -60.70 18.68
C GLY A 502 31.21 -59.56 18.74
N ASP A 503 31.41 -59.06 19.94
CA ASP A 503 32.51 -58.21 20.43
C ASP A 503 32.89 -57.01 19.54
N LYS A 504 32.08 -55.98 19.52
CA LYS A 504 32.51 -54.64 19.05
C LYS A 504 33.08 -53.84 20.24
N LYS A 505 34.25 -53.23 20.03
CA LYS A 505 34.88 -52.30 20.99
C LYS A 505 33.85 -51.20 21.36
N GLN A 506 33.70 -50.94 22.66
CA GLN A 506 32.83 -49.96 23.23
C GLN A 506 33.29 -48.56 22.76
N THR A 507 32.67 -48.02 21.74
CA THR A 507 32.82 -46.62 21.34
C THR A 507 31.91 -45.73 22.20
N LEU A 508 32.19 -44.40 22.25
CA LEU A 508 31.35 -43.42 22.96
C LEU A 508 29.89 -43.45 22.48
N VAL A 509 29.69 -43.67 21.19
CA VAL A 509 28.36 -43.82 20.58
C VAL A 509 27.64 -45.08 21.08
N SER A 510 28.33 -46.21 21.19
CA SER A 510 27.77 -47.45 21.72
C SER A 510 27.33 -47.30 23.19
N ARG A 511 28.11 -46.58 24.00
CA ARG A 511 27.76 -46.29 25.41
C ARG A 511 26.52 -45.40 25.50
N PHE A 512 26.41 -44.39 24.62
CA PHE A 512 25.23 -43.54 24.55
C PHE A 512 23.98 -44.37 24.18
N HIS A 513 24.07 -45.21 23.15
CA HIS A 513 22.96 -46.08 22.73
C HIS A 513 22.52 -47.02 23.86
N THR A 514 23.46 -47.65 24.56
CA THR A 514 23.12 -48.54 25.68
C THR A 514 22.41 -47.78 26.82
N SER A 515 22.93 -46.60 27.19
CA SER A 515 22.32 -45.75 28.23
C SER A 515 20.94 -45.23 27.82
N PHE A 516 20.79 -44.83 26.56
CA PHE A 516 19.51 -44.38 26.00
C PHE A 516 18.47 -45.51 26.02
N ASN A 517 18.81 -46.70 25.55
CA ASN A 517 17.90 -47.84 25.51
C ASN A 517 17.48 -48.25 26.92
N ALA A 518 18.39 -48.28 27.90
CA ALA A 518 18.07 -48.57 29.30
C ALA A 518 17.11 -47.52 29.90
N ALA A 519 17.33 -46.25 29.60
CA ALA A 519 16.42 -45.16 29.99
C ALA A 519 15.04 -45.30 29.31
N TYR A 520 15.03 -45.57 28.00
CA TYR A 520 13.82 -45.79 27.23
C TYR A 520 12.99 -46.96 27.75
N ASP A 521 13.61 -48.11 28.02
CA ASP A 521 12.96 -49.28 28.61
C ASP A 521 12.37 -48.99 29.99
N SER A 522 13.05 -48.19 30.79
CA SER A 522 12.53 -47.75 32.09
C SER A 522 11.29 -46.87 31.93
N ILE A 523 11.30 -45.92 30.96
CA ILE A 523 10.15 -45.07 30.65
C ILE A 523 9.00 -45.91 30.09
N LEU A 524 9.30 -46.86 29.20
CA LEU A 524 8.31 -47.75 28.60
C LEU A 524 7.58 -48.61 29.65
N LYS A 525 8.35 -49.17 30.64
CA LYS A 525 7.72 -49.92 31.76
C LYS A 525 6.80 -49.04 32.57
N ARG A 526 7.18 -47.80 32.86
CA ARG A 526 6.33 -46.86 33.61
C ARG A 526 5.10 -46.44 32.75
N TYR A 527 5.27 -46.23 31.46
CA TYR A 527 4.19 -45.92 30.54
C TYR A 527 3.16 -47.05 30.46
N LYS A 528 3.60 -48.31 30.25
CA LYS A 528 2.70 -49.47 30.25
C LYS A 528 1.90 -49.58 31.51
N LYS A 529 2.48 -49.36 32.68
CA LYS A 529 1.77 -49.38 33.96
C LYS A 529 0.74 -48.28 34.05
N ARG A 530 1.04 -47.08 33.60
CA ARG A 530 0.10 -45.94 33.59
C ARG A 530 -1.07 -46.16 32.60
N VAL A 531 -0.77 -46.65 31.41
CA VAL A 531 -1.80 -46.95 30.40
C VAL A 531 -2.77 -48.01 30.91
N LEU A 532 -2.27 -49.10 31.50
CA LEU A 532 -3.12 -50.11 32.12
C LEU A 532 -3.99 -49.51 33.21
N PHE A 533 -3.48 -48.60 34.04
CA PHE A 533 -4.27 -47.91 35.07
C PHE A 533 -5.43 -47.09 34.42
N PHE A 534 -5.17 -46.34 33.32
CA PHE A 534 -6.19 -45.59 32.63
C PHE A 534 -7.23 -46.49 31.92
N ILE A 535 -6.79 -47.60 31.36
CA ILE A 535 -7.70 -48.60 30.75
C ILE A 535 -8.64 -49.20 31.82
N GLN A 536 -8.14 -49.48 33.00
CA GLN A 536 -8.90 -50.01 34.10
C GLN A 536 -9.85 -48.97 34.72
N LYS A 537 -9.39 -47.70 34.77
CA LYS A 537 -10.17 -46.57 35.30
C LYS A 537 -10.83 -45.76 34.20
N LYS A 538 -11.76 -46.36 33.44
CA LYS A 538 -12.42 -45.74 32.28
C LYS A 538 -13.02 -44.36 32.58
N TRP A 539 -13.62 -44.21 33.78
CA TRP A 539 -14.21 -42.90 34.19
C TRP A 539 -13.17 -41.81 34.36
N LEU A 540 -11.96 -42.13 34.79
CA LEU A 540 -10.88 -41.16 34.90
C LEU A 540 -10.38 -40.73 33.50
N SER A 541 -10.31 -41.66 32.57
CA SER A 541 -9.97 -41.36 31.16
C SER A 541 -11.03 -40.49 30.54
N MET A 542 -12.33 -40.79 30.70
CA MET A 542 -13.43 -39.96 30.25
C MET A 542 -13.37 -38.55 30.87
N GLY A 543 -13.10 -38.48 32.19
CA GLY A 543 -12.98 -37.21 32.91
C GLY A 543 -11.86 -36.33 32.38
N LEU A 544 -10.70 -36.92 32.01
CA LEU A 544 -9.61 -36.18 31.37
C LEU A 544 -9.97 -35.65 29.98
N VAL A 545 -10.69 -36.43 29.17
CA VAL A 545 -11.17 -35.99 27.86
C VAL A 545 -12.18 -34.85 28.03
N VAL A 546 -13.13 -34.96 28.92
CA VAL A 546 -14.09 -33.88 29.21
C VAL A 546 -13.36 -32.63 29.70
N LEU A 547 -12.40 -32.78 30.62
CA LEU A 547 -11.58 -31.67 31.10
C LEU A 547 -10.82 -30.99 29.95
N SER A 548 -10.25 -31.77 29.03
CA SER A 548 -9.54 -31.24 27.85
C SER A 548 -10.47 -30.46 26.94
N ILE A 549 -11.71 -30.94 26.73
CA ILE A 549 -12.74 -30.24 25.95
C ILE A 549 -13.15 -28.92 26.63
N VAL A 550 -13.38 -28.95 27.96
CA VAL A 550 -13.70 -27.75 28.72
C VAL A 550 -12.58 -26.71 28.66
N LEU A 551 -11.33 -27.16 28.82
CA LEU A 551 -10.16 -26.29 28.68
C LEU A 551 -10.03 -25.75 27.25
N LEU A 552 -10.29 -26.56 26.22
CA LEU A 552 -10.31 -26.12 24.83
C LEU A 552 -11.36 -25.01 24.63
N ILE A 553 -12.59 -25.22 25.06
CA ILE A 553 -13.66 -24.22 24.93
C ILE A 553 -13.30 -22.95 25.71
N PHE A 554 -12.74 -23.10 26.92
CA PHE A 554 -12.30 -21.96 27.72
C PHE A 554 -11.23 -21.16 27.01
N PHE A 555 -10.17 -21.78 26.50
CA PHE A 555 -9.09 -21.08 25.81
C PHE A 555 -9.56 -20.53 24.45
N MET A 556 -10.41 -21.20 23.70
CA MET A 556 -10.99 -20.65 22.47
C MET A 556 -11.76 -19.35 22.71
N ASN A 557 -12.45 -19.23 23.83
CA ASN A 557 -13.20 -18.01 24.16
C ASN A 557 -12.32 -16.90 24.78
N THR A 558 -11.22 -17.27 25.43
CA THR A 558 -10.34 -16.32 26.11
C THR A 558 -9.13 -15.90 25.27
N THR A 559 -8.72 -16.73 24.31
CA THR A 559 -7.58 -16.43 23.46
C THR A 559 -7.95 -15.32 22.47
N PRO A 560 -7.19 -14.22 22.46
CA PRO A 560 -7.40 -13.14 21.52
C PRO A 560 -7.24 -13.60 20.06
N THR A 561 -8.15 -13.15 19.20
CA THR A 561 -8.13 -13.47 17.75
C THR A 561 -7.70 -12.28 16.95
N GLY A 562 -6.79 -12.46 16.00
CA GLY A 562 -6.33 -11.46 15.06
C GLY A 562 -5.97 -12.10 13.72
N MET A 563 -5.89 -11.31 12.67
CA MET A 563 -5.63 -11.82 11.32
C MET A 563 -4.14 -12.01 11.05
N VAL A 564 -3.35 -10.97 11.28
CA VAL A 564 -1.89 -10.97 11.16
C VAL A 564 -1.31 -10.15 12.31
N PRO A 565 -0.31 -10.67 13.05
CA PRO A 565 0.36 -9.87 14.08
C PRO A 565 1.18 -8.76 13.44
N ASN A 566 1.36 -7.66 14.17
CA ASN A 566 2.25 -6.59 13.74
C ASN A 566 3.70 -7.05 13.86
N GLU A 567 4.47 -6.82 12.82
CA GLU A 567 5.89 -7.13 12.76
C GLU A 567 6.72 -5.88 12.42
N ASP A 568 8.00 -5.92 12.71
CA ASP A 568 8.92 -4.83 12.42
C ASP A 568 9.36 -4.89 10.94
N THR A 569 8.75 -4.04 10.12
CA THR A 569 9.03 -3.94 8.68
C THR A 569 10.28 -3.13 8.33
N GLY A 570 11.01 -2.60 9.33
CA GLY A 570 12.16 -1.71 9.11
C GLY A 570 11.79 -0.30 8.62
N THR A 571 10.52 0.01 8.52
CA THR A 571 10.01 1.33 8.08
C THR A 571 8.94 1.82 9.05
N LEU A 572 8.98 3.11 9.39
CA LEU A 572 7.95 3.78 10.17
C LEU A 572 7.36 4.93 9.36
N MET A 573 6.14 5.27 9.67
CA MET A 573 5.43 6.44 9.14
C MET A 573 5.18 7.44 10.25
N GLY A 574 5.24 8.74 9.90
CA GLY A 574 4.85 9.83 10.76
C GLY A 574 3.75 10.65 10.12
N ALA A 575 2.78 11.08 10.89
CA ALA A 575 1.75 12.04 10.48
C ALA A 575 1.76 13.22 11.44
N VAL A 576 1.83 14.41 10.87
CA VAL A 576 1.80 15.68 11.62
C VAL A 576 0.59 16.47 11.16
N THR A 577 -0.23 16.86 12.12
CA THR A 577 -1.41 17.70 11.89
C THR A 577 -1.26 18.98 12.71
N LEU A 578 -1.27 20.10 12.02
CA LEU A 578 -1.20 21.43 12.62
C LEU A 578 -2.61 22.01 12.80
N PRO A 579 -2.76 23.07 13.59
CA PRO A 579 -4.03 23.76 13.73
C PRO A 579 -4.60 24.20 12.37
N PRO A 580 -5.92 24.14 12.18
CA PRO A 580 -6.57 24.55 10.93
C PRO A 580 -6.19 25.97 10.53
N GLY A 581 -5.90 26.17 9.25
CA GLY A 581 -5.51 27.46 8.69
C GLY A 581 -4.03 27.82 8.89
N THR A 582 -3.20 26.91 9.38
CA THR A 582 -1.75 27.10 9.41
C THR A 582 -1.21 27.21 7.98
N SER A 583 -0.39 28.26 7.73
CA SER A 583 0.24 28.46 6.42
C SER A 583 1.32 27.41 6.14
N GLN A 584 1.60 27.17 4.85
CA GLN A 584 2.65 26.24 4.42
C GLN A 584 4.00 26.57 5.06
N ASP A 585 4.42 27.85 5.08
CA ASP A 585 5.70 28.29 5.65
C ASP A 585 5.79 27.97 7.14
N ARG A 586 4.71 28.20 7.89
CA ARG A 586 4.66 27.87 9.30
C ARG A 586 4.69 26.36 9.54
N SER A 587 4.01 25.61 8.72
CA SER A 587 4.04 24.15 8.76
C SER A 587 5.44 23.61 8.52
N GLU A 588 6.15 24.12 7.52
CA GLU A 588 7.53 23.72 7.22
C GLU A 588 8.49 23.98 8.38
N GLN A 589 8.35 25.11 9.09
CA GLN A 589 9.16 25.40 10.28
C GLN A 589 8.94 24.37 11.39
N ILE A 590 7.69 23.96 11.63
CA ILE A 590 7.37 22.98 12.66
C ILE A 590 7.82 21.58 12.22
N LEU A 591 7.60 21.24 10.96
CA LEU A 591 8.03 19.98 10.38
C LEU A 591 9.55 19.80 10.38
N ALA A 592 10.32 20.87 10.17
CA ALA A 592 11.77 20.85 10.30
C ALA A 592 12.23 20.55 11.75
N ARG A 593 11.48 21.02 12.77
CA ARG A 593 11.75 20.66 14.17
C ARG A 593 11.45 19.18 14.44
N VAL A 594 10.37 18.64 13.86
CA VAL A 594 10.06 17.21 13.95
C VAL A 594 11.12 16.39 13.21
N ASP A 595 11.58 16.83 12.03
CA ASP A 595 12.66 16.18 11.28
C ASP A 595 13.96 16.08 12.12
N SER A 596 14.34 17.17 12.79
CA SER A 596 15.50 17.20 13.69
C SER A 596 15.34 16.25 14.88
N LEU A 597 14.13 16.09 15.40
CA LEU A 597 13.83 15.14 16.47
C LEU A 597 13.99 13.69 16.01
N ILE A 598 13.54 13.37 14.79
CA ILE A 598 13.69 12.04 14.19
C ILE A 598 15.17 11.76 13.91
N ALA A 599 15.90 12.75 13.39
CA ALA A 599 17.33 12.64 13.10
C ALA A 599 18.19 12.29 14.32
N ALA A 600 17.75 12.69 15.51
CA ALA A 600 18.46 12.42 16.76
C ALA A 600 18.32 10.97 17.25
N ASP A 601 17.52 10.14 16.61
CA ASP A 601 17.36 8.73 16.98
C ASP A 601 18.41 7.86 16.26
N PRO A 602 19.24 7.12 17.00
CA PRO A 602 20.33 6.31 16.42
C PRO A 602 19.86 5.14 15.57
N ALA A 603 18.59 4.70 15.71
CA ALA A 603 18.00 3.64 14.94
C ALA A 603 17.55 4.06 13.53
N VAL A 604 17.51 5.38 13.26
CA VAL A 604 17.07 5.92 11.97
C VAL A 604 18.23 5.90 10.96
N ALA A 605 18.01 5.31 9.80
CA ALA A 605 18.95 5.30 8.68
C ALA A 605 18.71 6.48 7.74
N SER A 606 17.46 6.71 7.34
CA SER A 606 17.06 7.85 6.51
C SER A 606 15.65 8.30 6.84
N ARG A 607 15.35 9.55 6.53
CA ARG A 607 14.03 10.14 6.75
C ARG A 607 13.63 11.00 5.57
N THR A 608 12.40 10.83 5.13
CA THR A 608 11.78 11.59 4.06
C THR A 608 10.60 12.36 4.61
N LEU A 609 10.64 13.67 4.50
CA LEU A 609 9.56 14.59 4.87
C LEU A 609 8.76 14.94 3.61
N ILE A 610 7.43 14.89 3.71
CA ILE A 610 6.48 15.37 2.72
C ILE A 610 5.58 16.38 3.43
N SER A 611 5.80 17.67 3.18
CA SER A 611 4.94 18.76 3.66
C SER A 611 3.76 18.96 2.72
N GLY A 612 2.59 19.27 3.25
CA GLY A 612 1.36 19.46 2.49
C GLY A 612 0.53 18.19 2.26
N PHE A 613 0.96 17.06 2.82
CA PHE A 613 0.28 15.78 2.70
C PHE A 613 0.35 14.98 4.00
N SER A 614 -0.74 14.32 4.33
CA SER A 614 -0.80 13.32 5.41
C SER A 614 -1.39 12.01 4.91
N PHE A 615 -0.76 10.88 5.25
CA PHE A 615 -1.30 9.54 4.96
C PHE A 615 -2.65 9.29 5.61
N ILE A 616 -2.94 9.99 6.71
CA ILE A 616 -4.19 9.85 7.47
C ILE A 616 -5.14 11.00 7.16
N GLY A 617 -4.63 12.26 7.16
CA GLY A 617 -5.44 13.47 7.08
C GLY A 617 -5.76 13.95 5.65
N GLY A 618 -4.99 13.53 4.64
CA GLY A 618 -5.18 13.98 3.25
C GLY A 618 -4.25 15.12 2.83
N GLN A 619 -4.70 16.01 1.93
CA GLN A 619 -3.89 17.08 1.36
C GLN A 619 -4.30 18.44 1.91
N GLY A 620 -3.32 19.25 2.32
CA GLY A 620 -3.52 20.61 2.77
C GLY A 620 -2.28 21.20 3.44
N PRO A 621 -2.19 22.53 3.58
CA PRO A 621 -1.02 23.21 4.11
C PRO A 621 -0.75 22.91 5.60
N SER A 622 -1.77 22.45 6.33
CA SER A 622 -1.68 22.10 7.76
C SER A 622 -1.21 20.67 8.02
N TYR A 623 -0.78 19.95 7.00
CA TYR A 623 -0.39 18.55 7.12
C TYR A 623 1.07 18.30 6.74
N GLY A 624 1.66 17.30 7.36
CA GLY A 624 2.96 16.78 7.01
C GLY A 624 3.05 15.27 7.28
N SER A 625 3.86 14.59 6.50
CA SER A 625 4.16 13.17 6.69
C SER A 625 5.64 12.90 6.67
N PHE A 626 6.03 11.85 7.37
CA PHE A 626 7.38 11.31 7.37
C PHE A 626 7.35 9.84 6.94
N ILE A 627 8.34 9.45 6.15
CA ILE A 627 8.70 8.06 5.93
C ILE A 627 10.09 7.89 6.52
N ILE A 628 10.21 7.03 7.51
CA ILE A 628 11.41 6.84 8.32
C ILE A 628 11.92 5.44 8.06
N LYS A 629 13.04 5.32 7.38
CA LYS A 629 13.72 4.04 7.21
C LYS A 629 14.62 3.80 8.42
N LEU A 630 14.43 2.68 9.08
CA LEU A 630 15.28 2.24 10.18
C LEU A 630 16.52 1.54 9.64
N LYS A 631 17.56 1.44 10.45
CA LYS A 631 18.72 0.61 10.18
C LYS A 631 18.31 -0.85 10.11
N ASP A 632 19.11 -1.68 9.47
CA ASP A 632 18.85 -3.11 9.35
C ASP A 632 18.71 -3.77 10.73
N TRP A 633 17.96 -4.86 10.79
CA TRP A 633 17.62 -5.54 12.06
C TRP A 633 18.86 -5.98 12.83
N ASP A 634 19.93 -6.39 12.11
CA ASP A 634 21.21 -6.80 12.71
C ASP A 634 22.01 -5.63 13.29
N GLU A 635 21.77 -4.41 12.84
CA GLU A 635 22.43 -3.20 13.33
C GLU A 635 21.69 -2.54 14.51
N ARG A 636 20.49 -3.04 14.81
CA ARG A 636 19.66 -2.57 15.93
C ARG A 636 19.72 -3.55 17.09
N SER A 637 19.73 -3.05 18.33
CA SER A 637 19.62 -3.90 19.51
C SER A 637 18.20 -4.49 19.62
N MET A 638 18.05 -5.64 20.28
CA MET A 638 16.74 -6.27 20.53
C MET A 638 15.72 -5.36 21.23
N ILE A 639 16.19 -4.32 21.93
CA ILE A 639 15.35 -3.32 22.62
C ILE A 639 14.87 -2.21 21.64
N GLN A 640 15.46 -2.13 20.46
CA GLN A 640 15.13 -1.12 19.42
C GLN A 640 14.22 -1.70 18.34
N ASN A 641 13.17 -2.40 18.72
CA ASN A 641 12.11 -2.80 17.79
C ASN A 641 11.25 -1.59 17.40
N SER A 642 10.47 -1.72 16.34
CA SER A 642 9.64 -0.64 15.80
C SER A 642 8.69 -0.03 16.83
N ASP A 643 8.06 -0.81 17.69
CA ASP A 643 7.10 -0.34 18.69
C ASP A 643 7.76 0.54 19.76
N VAL A 644 8.96 0.13 20.23
CA VAL A 644 9.74 0.92 21.20
C VAL A 644 10.21 2.23 20.59
N ILE A 645 10.66 2.20 19.32
CA ILE A 645 11.07 3.41 18.60
C ILE A 645 9.88 4.36 18.41
N VAL A 646 8.73 3.85 17.99
CA VAL A 646 7.48 4.62 17.87
C VAL A 646 7.12 5.28 19.20
N GLY A 647 7.12 4.52 20.30
CA GLY A 647 6.84 5.03 21.64
C GLY A 647 7.83 6.12 22.07
N SER A 648 9.13 5.91 21.82
CA SER A 648 10.20 6.87 22.14
C SER A 648 10.05 8.17 21.33
N LEU A 649 9.84 8.07 20.02
CA LEU A 649 9.63 9.22 19.14
C LEU A 649 8.38 9.99 19.54
N TYR A 650 7.28 9.31 19.86
CA TYR A 650 6.03 9.91 20.29
C TYR A 650 6.22 10.69 21.61
N MET A 651 6.83 10.09 22.62
CA MET A 651 7.07 10.75 23.91
C MET A 651 7.96 11.98 23.77
N ARG A 652 9.01 11.91 22.93
CA ARG A 652 9.89 13.06 22.65
C ARG A 652 9.15 14.15 21.90
N ALA A 653 8.33 13.79 20.91
CA ALA A 653 7.52 14.74 20.14
C ALA A 653 6.53 15.47 21.05
N GLN A 654 5.80 14.75 21.90
CA GLN A 654 4.85 15.34 22.86
C GLN A 654 5.51 16.33 23.84
N LYS A 655 6.77 16.12 24.19
CA LYS A 655 7.52 17.01 25.06
C LYS A 655 7.96 18.30 24.36
N ILE A 656 8.38 18.21 23.09
CA ILE A 656 9.05 19.30 22.37
C ILE A 656 8.10 20.06 21.45
N ILE A 657 7.16 19.38 20.81
CA ILE A 657 6.24 19.96 19.83
C ILE A 657 4.86 20.09 20.49
N LYS A 658 4.50 21.33 20.84
CA LYS A 658 3.20 21.65 21.46
C LYS A 658 2.19 22.21 20.47
N GLU A 659 2.68 22.69 19.33
CA GLU A 659 1.91 23.39 18.31
C GLU A 659 1.25 22.45 17.29
N ALA A 660 1.60 21.17 17.30
CA ALA A 660 1.09 20.19 16.35
C ALA A 660 0.83 18.84 17.01
N GLN A 661 -0.11 18.09 16.45
CA GLN A 661 -0.29 16.69 16.79
C GLN A 661 0.69 15.86 15.93
N VAL A 662 1.57 15.12 16.58
CA VAL A 662 2.55 14.24 15.92
C VAL A 662 2.24 12.80 16.29
N LEU A 663 2.04 11.97 15.29
CA LEU A 663 1.79 10.54 15.43
C LEU A 663 2.87 9.77 14.68
N PHE A 664 3.34 8.67 15.26
CA PHE A 664 4.22 7.72 14.58
C PHE A 664 3.56 6.34 14.61
N PHE A 665 3.66 5.60 13.53
CA PHE A 665 3.04 4.28 13.38
C PHE A 665 3.80 3.44 12.37
N ALA A 666 3.66 2.11 12.46
CA ALA A 666 4.16 1.20 11.44
C ALA A 666 3.21 1.15 10.23
N PRO A 667 3.72 0.92 9.01
CA PRO A 667 2.88 0.65 7.85
C PRO A 667 2.04 -0.63 8.09
N PRO A 668 0.85 -0.75 7.46
CA PRO A 668 0.00 -1.90 7.66
C PRO A 668 0.67 -3.18 7.14
N MET A 669 0.51 -4.28 7.88
CA MET A 669 1.07 -5.58 7.49
C MET A 669 0.46 -6.15 6.22
N ILE A 670 -0.82 -5.85 5.97
CA ILE A 670 -1.54 -6.22 4.74
C ILE A 670 -1.69 -4.98 3.88
N PRO A 671 -0.91 -4.85 2.81
CA PRO A 671 -1.01 -3.72 1.91
C PRO A 671 -2.40 -3.60 1.26
N GLY A 672 -2.89 -2.39 1.07
CA GLY A 672 -4.10 -2.13 0.29
C GLY A 672 -5.41 -1.95 1.07
N TYR A 673 -5.42 -2.13 2.39
CA TYR A 673 -6.61 -1.96 3.20
C TYR A 673 -6.67 -0.67 4.01
N SER A 674 -5.57 -0.23 4.60
CA SER A 674 -5.48 0.99 5.42
C SER A 674 -4.12 1.65 5.26
N ALA A 675 -3.98 2.87 5.74
CA ALA A 675 -2.69 3.57 5.82
C ALA A 675 -1.92 3.23 7.11
N SER A 676 -2.60 2.68 8.13
CA SER A 676 -2.02 2.30 9.42
C SER A 676 -2.54 0.94 9.88
N THR A 677 -2.00 0.44 10.96
CA THR A 677 -2.45 -0.78 11.64
C THR A 677 -3.76 -0.59 12.42
N ASP A 678 -4.26 0.64 12.54
CA ASP A 678 -5.47 0.98 13.24
C ASP A 678 -6.73 0.55 12.47
N ILE A 679 -7.83 0.41 13.18
CA ILE A 679 -9.15 0.15 12.60
C ILE A 679 -9.69 1.47 12.05
N GLU A 680 -10.01 1.50 10.76
CA GLU A 680 -10.66 2.64 10.11
C GLU A 680 -12.18 2.46 10.11
N VAL A 681 -12.89 3.39 10.73
CA VAL A 681 -14.35 3.43 10.78
C VAL A 681 -14.84 4.63 9.97
N ASN A 682 -15.66 4.39 8.96
CA ASN A 682 -16.29 5.44 8.16
C ASN A 682 -17.71 5.68 8.68
N MET A 683 -17.84 6.69 9.56
CA MET A 683 -19.17 7.14 10.03
C MET A 683 -19.88 7.87 8.89
N GLN A 684 -21.17 7.64 8.72
CA GLN A 684 -22.00 8.22 7.67
C GLN A 684 -23.14 9.05 8.22
N ASP A 685 -23.34 10.23 7.65
CA ASP A 685 -24.56 11.02 7.85
C ASP A 685 -25.55 10.77 6.70
N LYS A 686 -26.67 10.11 7.02
CA LYS A 686 -27.79 9.87 6.10
C LYS A 686 -28.90 10.91 6.22
N THR A 687 -28.73 11.88 7.13
CA THR A 687 -29.71 12.96 7.29
C THR A 687 -29.50 14.11 6.31
N GLY A 688 -28.28 14.23 5.76
CA GLY A 688 -27.87 15.39 4.95
C GLY A 688 -27.83 16.70 5.74
N GLY A 689 -27.64 16.60 7.08
CA GLY A 689 -27.67 17.72 8.00
C GLY A 689 -26.39 18.55 8.04
N ASP A 690 -26.29 19.41 9.07
CA ASP A 690 -25.14 20.26 9.32
C ASP A 690 -23.90 19.44 9.71
N LEU A 691 -22.77 19.74 9.08
CA LEU A 691 -21.47 19.10 9.34
C LEU A 691 -20.99 19.28 10.79
N ASN A 692 -21.28 20.42 11.42
CA ASN A 692 -20.93 20.64 12.83
C ASN A 692 -21.67 19.68 13.74
N LYS A 693 -22.97 19.50 13.50
CA LYS A 693 -23.79 18.54 14.23
C LYS A 693 -23.29 17.09 14.04
N PHE A 694 -22.89 16.74 12.81
CA PHE A 694 -22.29 15.45 12.55
C PHE A 694 -20.94 15.28 13.29
N PHE A 695 -20.14 16.34 13.35
CA PHE A 695 -18.89 16.35 14.11
C PHE A 695 -19.09 16.15 15.61
N ASP A 696 -20.13 16.77 16.18
CA ASP A 696 -20.49 16.55 17.58
C ASP A 696 -20.90 15.10 17.85
N VAL A 697 -21.67 14.48 16.94
CA VAL A 697 -22.02 13.06 17.02
C VAL A 697 -20.76 12.18 16.94
N ALA A 698 -19.82 12.50 16.03
CA ALA A 698 -18.56 11.77 15.91
C ALA A 698 -17.70 11.90 17.18
N ASN A 699 -17.59 13.10 17.76
CA ASN A 699 -16.85 13.32 19.01
C ASN A 699 -17.48 12.57 20.19
N ASN A 700 -18.80 12.54 20.31
CA ASN A 700 -19.48 11.77 21.35
C ASN A 700 -19.22 10.26 21.18
N TYR A 701 -19.25 9.78 19.95
CA TYR A 701 -18.95 8.38 19.64
C TYR A 701 -17.48 8.04 19.96
N THR A 702 -16.51 8.87 19.55
CA THR A 702 -15.08 8.65 19.85
C THR A 702 -14.79 8.71 21.35
N ALA A 703 -15.40 9.65 22.08
CA ALA A 703 -15.28 9.72 23.53
C ALA A 703 -15.84 8.47 24.24
N ALA A 704 -16.96 7.95 23.76
CA ALA A 704 -17.54 6.71 24.28
C ALA A 704 -16.66 5.49 23.97
N LEU A 705 -15.98 5.48 22.82
CA LEU A 705 -15.01 4.44 22.46
C LEU A 705 -13.76 4.51 23.37
N GLU A 706 -13.20 5.69 23.60
CA GLU A 706 -12.02 5.86 24.46
C GLU A 706 -12.30 5.49 25.94
N ALA A 707 -13.57 5.47 26.35
CA ALA A 707 -13.95 4.98 27.68
C ALA A 707 -13.93 3.44 27.79
N ARG A 708 -13.78 2.71 26.69
CA ARG A 708 -13.75 1.24 26.68
C ARG A 708 -12.33 0.72 26.93
N PRO A 709 -12.18 -0.34 27.74
CA PRO A 709 -10.87 -0.92 28.02
C PRO A 709 -10.19 -1.57 26.80
N GLU A 710 -10.96 -1.93 25.78
CA GLU A 710 -10.48 -2.53 24.54
C GLU A 710 -9.83 -1.52 23.59
N ILE A 711 -10.06 -0.22 23.82
CA ILE A 711 -9.66 0.88 22.93
C ILE A 711 -8.59 1.74 23.61
N ASN A 712 -7.49 1.94 22.96
CA ASN A 712 -6.42 2.84 23.41
C ASN A 712 -6.68 4.29 22.99
N SER A 713 -7.12 4.49 21.76
CA SER A 713 -7.49 5.82 21.24
C SER A 713 -8.50 5.69 20.11
N ALA A 714 -9.40 6.66 20.01
CA ALA A 714 -10.34 6.81 18.93
C ALA A 714 -10.39 8.27 18.51
N LYS A 715 -9.91 8.59 17.30
CA LYS A 715 -9.78 9.98 16.83
C LYS A 715 -10.29 10.15 15.41
N THR A 716 -10.95 11.28 15.16
CA THR A 716 -11.30 11.69 13.82
C THR A 716 -10.25 12.66 13.27
N THR A 717 -10.00 12.55 11.97
CA THR A 717 -9.14 13.49 11.23
C THR A 717 -9.96 14.69 10.72
N PHE A 718 -11.27 14.62 10.80
CA PHE A 718 -12.16 15.71 10.36
C PHE A 718 -12.08 16.90 11.33
N ASN A 719 -11.97 18.10 10.77
CA ASN A 719 -12.01 19.34 11.55
C ASN A 719 -12.85 20.40 10.81
N PRO A 720 -13.98 20.83 11.40
CA PRO A 720 -14.85 21.84 10.79
C PRO A 720 -14.36 23.29 11.02
N ASN A 721 -13.28 23.50 11.76
CA ASN A 721 -12.85 24.82 12.22
C ASN A 721 -11.77 25.45 11.31
N PHE A 722 -11.68 25.05 10.05
CA PHE A 722 -10.80 25.72 9.10
C PHE A 722 -11.35 27.11 8.79
N PRO A 723 -10.56 28.19 8.99
CA PRO A 723 -11.03 29.56 8.77
C PRO A 723 -11.22 29.83 7.28
N GLN A 724 -12.36 30.35 6.92
CA GLN A 724 -12.77 30.70 5.55
C GLN A 724 -13.38 32.09 5.52
N TYR A 725 -13.41 32.70 4.35
CA TYR A 725 -14.19 33.91 4.09
C TYR A 725 -15.34 33.59 3.14
N MET A 726 -16.55 33.83 3.60
CA MET A 726 -17.75 33.81 2.78
C MET A 726 -17.89 35.15 2.11
N ILE A 727 -18.06 35.12 0.80
CA ILE A 727 -18.29 36.33 -0.01
C ILE A 727 -19.73 36.30 -0.50
N ASP A 728 -20.48 37.35 -0.22
CA ASP A 728 -21.80 37.62 -0.78
C ASP A 728 -21.74 38.82 -1.72
N ILE A 729 -22.36 38.71 -2.89
CA ILE A 729 -22.32 39.73 -3.95
C ILE A 729 -23.65 40.45 -4.00
N ASP A 730 -23.63 41.77 -3.82
CA ASP A 730 -24.79 42.61 -4.06
C ASP A 730 -25.08 42.72 -5.57
N ALA A 731 -25.91 41.80 -6.06
CA ALA A 731 -26.31 41.76 -7.46
C ALA A 731 -27.06 43.04 -7.91
N ALA A 732 -27.74 43.74 -7.00
CA ALA A 732 -28.44 44.98 -7.32
C ALA A 732 -27.47 46.15 -7.52
N ALA A 733 -26.46 46.24 -6.65
CA ALA A 733 -25.38 47.22 -6.80
C ALA A 733 -24.58 46.97 -8.09
N CYS A 734 -24.27 45.70 -8.38
CA CYS A 734 -23.56 45.28 -9.60
C CYS A 734 -24.34 45.76 -10.85
N LYS A 735 -25.63 45.45 -10.93
CA LYS A 735 -26.46 45.80 -12.08
C LYS A 735 -26.57 47.33 -12.28
N LYS A 736 -26.66 48.11 -11.19
CA LYS A 736 -26.66 49.58 -11.24
C LYS A 736 -25.34 50.15 -11.78
N ALA A 737 -24.22 49.51 -11.45
CA ALA A 737 -22.89 49.90 -11.93
C ALA A 737 -22.54 49.37 -13.34
N GLY A 738 -23.42 48.56 -13.96
CA GLY A 738 -23.16 47.93 -15.25
C GLY A 738 -22.12 46.81 -15.18
N ILE A 739 -22.02 46.10 -14.03
CA ILE A 739 -21.11 45.01 -13.76
C ILE A 739 -21.92 43.72 -13.57
N SER A 740 -21.43 42.61 -14.09
CA SER A 740 -22.02 41.28 -13.80
C SER A 740 -21.40 40.68 -12.53
N PRO A 741 -22.19 40.02 -11.68
CA PRO A 741 -21.61 39.17 -10.60
C PRO A 741 -20.57 38.19 -11.11
N SER A 742 -20.76 37.64 -12.32
CA SER A 742 -19.78 36.75 -12.98
C SER A 742 -18.44 37.44 -13.23
N ASP A 743 -18.45 38.77 -13.56
CA ASP A 743 -17.20 39.51 -13.81
C ASP A 743 -16.40 39.69 -12.52
N ILE A 744 -17.06 39.85 -11.38
CA ILE A 744 -16.44 39.94 -10.08
C ILE A 744 -15.77 38.59 -9.75
N LEU A 745 -16.52 37.50 -9.89
CA LEU A 745 -15.99 36.15 -9.58
C LEU A 745 -14.85 35.76 -10.49
N SER A 746 -14.93 36.01 -11.80
CA SER A 746 -13.85 35.72 -12.74
C SER A 746 -12.60 36.59 -12.49
N THR A 747 -12.78 37.84 -12.10
CA THR A 747 -11.69 38.72 -11.70
C THR A 747 -11.01 38.22 -10.42
N MET A 748 -11.80 37.83 -9.43
CA MET A 748 -11.28 37.22 -8.20
C MET A 748 -10.55 35.91 -8.48
N GLN A 749 -11.11 35.04 -9.33
CA GLN A 749 -10.43 33.80 -9.74
C GLN A 749 -9.07 34.09 -10.37
N GLY A 750 -9.02 35.09 -11.28
CA GLY A 750 -7.77 35.48 -11.95
C GLY A 750 -6.70 36.00 -11.00
N TYR A 751 -7.06 36.74 -9.95
CA TYR A 751 -6.11 37.30 -8.99
C TYR A 751 -5.79 36.35 -7.83
N TYR A 752 -6.78 35.68 -7.25
CA TYR A 752 -6.59 34.85 -6.03
C TYR A 752 -6.52 33.35 -6.29
N GLY A 753 -7.43 32.82 -7.13
CA GLY A 753 -7.55 31.38 -7.40
C GLY A 753 -6.49 30.83 -8.34
N GLY A 754 -6.04 31.67 -9.28
CA GLY A 754 -5.19 31.26 -10.39
C GLY A 754 -5.99 30.81 -11.61
N LEU A 755 -5.72 31.45 -12.76
CA LEU A 755 -6.37 31.17 -14.03
C LEU A 755 -5.45 30.40 -14.97
N TYR A 756 -5.88 29.21 -15.38
CA TYR A 756 -5.23 28.47 -16.46
C TYR A 756 -5.52 29.13 -17.80
N ALA A 757 -4.55 29.86 -18.35
CA ALA A 757 -4.76 30.71 -19.52
C ALA A 757 -4.38 30.02 -20.85
N SER A 758 -3.22 29.36 -20.90
CA SER A 758 -2.68 28.75 -22.11
C SER A 758 -1.73 27.61 -21.79
N ASN A 759 -1.07 27.06 -22.82
CA ASN A 759 -0.02 26.05 -22.68
C ASN A 759 1.26 26.48 -23.38
N PHE A 760 2.38 25.92 -22.96
CA PHE A 760 3.64 26.02 -23.68
C PHE A 760 4.34 24.65 -23.73
N ASN A 761 5.17 24.47 -24.74
CA ASN A 761 5.91 23.21 -24.96
C ASN A 761 7.38 23.40 -24.55
N ARG A 762 7.86 22.53 -23.65
CA ARG A 762 9.27 22.51 -23.26
C ARG A 762 9.66 21.08 -22.84
N PHE A 763 10.92 20.70 -23.06
CA PHE A 763 11.41 19.37 -22.71
C PHE A 763 10.59 18.21 -23.28
N GLY A 764 9.98 18.39 -24.46
CA GLY A 764 9.13 17.37 -25.07
C GLY A 764 7.75 17.17 -24.40
N LYS A 765 7.37 18.04 -23.45
CA LYS A 765 6.10 18.02 -22.74
C LYS A 765 5.35 19.35 -22.89
N MET A 766 4.05 19.28 -22.67
CA MET A 766 3.18 20.43 -22.62
C MET A 766 2.94 20.82 -21.16
N TYR A 767 3.22 22.09 -20.84
CA TYR A 767 3.06 22.68 -19.52
C TYR A 767 2.02 23.78 -19.56
N ARG A 768 1.47 24.13 -18.41
CA ARG A 768 0.42 25.15 -18.27
C ARG A 768 1.02 26.54 -18.10
N VAL A 769 0.31 27.54 -18.64
CA VAL A 769 0.53 28.96 -18.37
C VAL A 769 -0.53 29.40 -17.37
N MET A 770 -0.10 29.84 -16.21
CA MET A 770 -0.96 30.25 -15.12
C MET A 770 -0.86 31.74 -14.83
N ILE A 771 -1.98 32.40 -14.76
CA ILE A 771 -2.10 33.81 -14.36
C ILE A 771 -2.56 33.86 -12.90
N GLN A 772 -1.91 34.67 -12.09
CA GLN A 772 -2.31 34.94 -10.71
C GLN A 772 -1.72 36.28 -10.25
N SER A 773 -2.30 36.92 -9.24
CA SER A 773 -1.67 38.05 -8.60
C SER A 773 -0.37 37.66 -7.91
N ASP A 774 0.58 38.59 -7.84
CA ASP A 774 1.79 38.37 -7.06
C ASP A 774 1.45 38.11 -5.58
N PRO A 775 2.31 37.37 -4.85
CA PRO A 775 2.01 36.96 -3.47
C PRO A 775 1.80 38.14 -2.50
N LEU A 776 2.47 39.27 -2.71
CA LEU A 776 2.34 40.45 -1.84
C LEU A 776 0.98 41.14 -2.03
N SER A 777 0.47 41.16 -3.27
CA SER A 777 -0.82 41.78 -3.60
C SER A 777 -2.03 40.93 -3.20
N ARG A 778 -1.84 39.71 -2.65
CA ARG A 778 -2.92 38.85 -2.13
C ARG A 778 -2.66 38.36 -0.70
N LYS A 779 -1.92 39.14 0.07
CA LYS A 779 -1.42 38.74 1.40
C LYS A 779 -2.51 38.65 2.47
N ASN A 780 -3.50 39.54 2.41
CA ASN A 780 -4.55 39.67 3.43
C ASN A 780 -5.87 40.15 2.82
N LEU A 781 -6.91 40.23 3.67
CA LEU A 781 -8.25 40.70 3.25
C LEU A 781 -8.24 42.13 2.69
N GLU A 782 -7.38 43.00 3.20
CA GLU A 782 -7.25 44.40 2.77
C GLU A 782 -6.85 44.52 1.29
N SER A 783 -6.19 43.51 0.75
CA SER A 783 -5.79 43.42 -0.66
C SER A 783 -6.97 43.45 -1.62
N LEU A 784 -8.19 43.10 -1.17
CA LEU A 784 -9.41 43.20 -1.97
C LEU A 784 -9.73 44.62 -2.39
N ASN A 785 -9.31 45.62 -1.65
CA ASN A 785 -9.52 47.04 -2.01
C ASN A 785 -8.71 47.47 -3.22
N ASN A 786 -7.62 46.78 -3.52
CA ASN A 786 -6.75 47.07 -4.67
C ASN A 786 -7.25 46.37 -5.95
N VAL A 787 -8.12 45.39 -5.81
CA VAL A 787 -8.69 44.65 -6.95
C VAL A 787 -9.86 45.40 -7.52
N LYS A 788 -9.80 45.70 -8.83
CA LYS A 788 -10.86 46.43 -9.55
C LYS A 788 -11.48 45.56 -10.62
N VAL A 789 -12.77 45.74 -10.83
CA VAL A 789 -13.55 45.14 -11.91
C VAL A 789 -13.93 46.24 -12.90
N ARG A 790 -14.05 45.89 -14.16
CA ARG A 790 -14.41 46.83 -15.24
C ARG A 790 -15.89 46.71 -15.58
N ASN A 791 -16.57 47.86 -15.68
CA ASN A 791 -17.96 47.90 -16.13
C ASN A 791 -18.08 47.86 -17.66
N ASN A 792 -19.31 47.79 -18.17
CA ASN A 792 -19.59 47.75 -19.60
C ASN A 792 -19.25 49.07 -20.33
N GLN A 793 -18.96 50.18 -19.61
CA GLN A 793 -18.49 51.47 -20.15
C GLN A 793 -16.96 51.58 -20.12
N GLY A 794 -16.24 50.58 -19.63
CA GLY A 794 -14.78 50.58 -19.53
C GLY A 794 -14.24 51.30 -18.29
N GLU A 795 -15.07 51.60 -17.32
CA GLU A 795 -14.65 52.23 -16.05
C GLU A 795 -14.33 51.16 -15.00
N MET A 796 -13.35 51.47 -14.14
CA MET A 796 -12.85 50.54 -13.12
C MET A 796 -13.44 50.91 -11.74
N ALA A 797 -14.01 49.93 -11.05
CA ALA A 797 -14.52 50.06 -9.70
C ALA A 797 -13.91 49.01 -8.77
N PRO A 798 -13.57 49.33 -7.50
CA PRO A 798 -13.09 48.34 -6.56
C PRO A 798 -14.13 47.28 -6.28
N ILE A 799 -13.75 46.02 -6.24
CA ILE A 799 -14.69 44.91 -5.98
C ILE A 799 -15.31 45.01 -4.59
N SER A 800 -14.58 45.58 -3.62
CA SER A 800 -15.06 45.79 -2.25
C SER A 800 -16.35 46.60 -2.11
N GLN A 801 -16.75 47.34 -3.16
CA GLN A 801 -18.03 48.05 -3.22
C GLN A 801 -19.24 47.17 -3.49
N PHE A 802 -19.01 45.98 -4.03
CA PHE A 802 -20.06 45.08 -4.53
C PHE A 802 -20.15 43.79 -3.74
N ILE A 803 -19.23 43.58 -2.79
CA ILE A 803 -19.16 42.37 -2.00
C ILE A 803 -19.20 42.67 -0.52
N SER A 804 -19.82 41.78 0.25
CA SER A 804 -19.64 41.70 1.69
C SER A 804 -18.83 40.45 2.00
N VAL A 805 -17.97 40.52 3.01
CA VAL A 805 -17.06 39.43 3.39
C VAL A 805 -17.27 39.13 4.85
N GLU A 806 -17.62 37.87 5.15
CA GLU A 806 -17.82 37.39 6.49
C GLU A 806 -16.83 36.25 6.79
N LYS A 807 -16.22 36.28 7.98
CA LYS A 807 -15.37 35.17 8.44
C LYS A 807 -16.24 34.02 8.93
N VAL A 808 -16.10 32.88 8.29
CA VAL A 808 -16.81 31.65 8.62
C VAL A 808 -15.81 30.51 8.90
N TYR A 809 -16.30 29.41 9.44
CA TYR A 809 -15.51 28.22 9.64
C TYR A 809 -16.14 27.06 8.86
N GLY A 810 -15.32 26.21 8.29
CA GLY A 810 -15.76 25.05 7.52
C GLY A 810 -14.70 23.96 7.50
N PRO A 811 -14.96 22.81 6.90
CA PRO A 811 -13.98 21.74 6.79
C PRO A 811 -12.91 22.05 5.74
N ASP A 812 -11.70 21.58 5.99
CA ASP A 812 -10.62 21.62 4.99
C ASP A 812 -10.79 20.50 3.94
N ILE A 813 -11.22 19.34 4.40
CA ILE A 813 -11.50 18.17 3.57
C ILE A 813 -12.89 17.65 3.91
N ILE A 814 -13.69 17.35 2.88
CA ILE A 814 -14.98 16.67 3.03
C ILE A 814 -14.85 15.29 2.41
N SER A 815 -15.09 14.28 3.21
CA SER A 815 -15.08 12.88 2.77
C SER A 815 -16.50 12.37 2.57
N ARG A 816 -16.65 11.41 1.63
CA ARG A 816 -17.91 10.69 1.43
C ARG A 816 -17.66 9.19 1.33
N PHE A 817 -18.64 8.43 1.73
CA PHE A 817 -18.67 6.97 1.60
C PHE A 817 -20.01 6.55 1.01
N ASN A 818 -19.99 5.90 -0.14
CA ASN A 818 -21.20 5.49 -0.86
C ASN A 818 -22.26 6.60 -0.96
N LEU A 819 -21.87 7.76 -1.51
CA LEU A 819 -22.71 8.95 -1.73
C LEU A 819 -23.10 9.74 -0.47
N TYR A 820 -22.83 9.24 0.73
CA TYR A 820 -23.15 9.92 1.97
C TYR A 820 -21.93 10.66 2.52
N THR A 821 -22.13 11.81 3.12
CA THR A 821 -21.08 12.51 3.86
C THR A 821 -20.57 11.60 4.95
N SER A 822 -19.26 11.44 5.05
CA SER A 822 -18.63 10.54 6.01
C SER A 822 -17.53 11.23 6.80
N MET A 823 -17.31 10.75 8.01
CA MET A 823 -16.16 11.11 8.85
C MET A 823 -15.38 9.85 9.19
N LYS A 824 -14.10 9.90 8.90
CA LYS A 824 -13.19 8.81 9.21
C LYS A 824 -12.78 8.90 10.67
N VAL A 825 -12.91 7.79 11.39
CA VAL A 825 -12.45 7.61 12.77
C VAL A 825 -11.39 6.51 12.77
N MET A 826 -10.19 6.84 13.27
CA MET A 826 -9.11 5.88 13.45
C MET A 826 -9.13 5.37 14.88
N VAL A 827 -9.21 4.05 15.05
CA VAL A 827 -9.34 3.40 16.35
C VAL A 827 -8.19 2.44 16.57
N ALA A 828 -7.36 2.72 17.57
CA ALA A 828 -6.25 1.87 17.98
C ALA A 828 -6.71 0.93 19.11
N PRO A 829 -6.58 -0.40 18.97
CA PRO A 829 -6.81 -1.34 20.05
C PRO A 829 -5.85 -1.09 21.23
N ALA A 830 -6.33 -1.33 22.46
CA ALA A 830 -5.50 -1.25 23.65
C ALA A 830 -4.52 -2.44 23.71
N SER A 831 -3.39 -2.23 24.37
CA SER A 831 -2.39 -3.29 24.56
C SER A 831 -3.00 -4.51 25.26
N GLY A 832 -2.80 -5.70 24.68
CA GLY A 832 -3.41 -6.94 25.17
C GLY A 832 -4.80 -7.25 24.61
N TYR A 833 -5.40 -6.36 23.83
CA TYR A 833 -6.66 -6.61 23.11
C TYR A 833 -6.38 -6.76 21.60
N THR A 834 -7.27 -7.48 20.93
CA THR A 834 -7.16 -7.70 19.49
C THR A 834 -8.09 -6.80 18.70
N SER A 835 -7.82 -6.69 17.40
CA SER A 835 -8.71 -6.00 16.45
C SER A 835 -10.15 -6.57 16.48
N GLY A 836 -10.31 -7.90 16.67
CA GLY A 836 -11.61 -8.52 16.79
C GLY A 836 -12.41 -8.05 18.01
N GLN A 837 -11.76 -7.92 19.17
CA GLN A 837 -12.38 -7.39 20.39
C GLN A 837 -12.69 -5.90 20.26
N ALA A 838 -11.79 -5.14 19.66
CA ALA A 838 -12.02 -3.72 19.38
C ALA A 838 -13.19 -3.52 18.40
N LEU A 839 -13.33 -4.35 17.36
CA LEU A 839 -14.49 -4.33 16.44
C LEU A 839 -15.81 -4.65 17.14
N ALA A 840 -15.80 -5.60 18.07
CA ALA A 840 -17.00 -5.89 18.88
C ALA A 840 -17.38 -4.69 19.75
N ALA A 841 -16.40 -4.07 20.42
CA ALA A 841 -16.63 -2.86 21.23
C ALA A 841 -17.15 -1.69 20.37
N LEU A 842 -16.60 -1.50 19.16
CA LEU A 842 -17.08 -0.52 18.19
C LEU A 842 -18.58 -0.73 17.87
N ALA A 843 -18.97 -1.97 17.59
CA ALA A 843 -20.36 -2.29 17.25
C ALA A 843 -21.31 -2.06 18.43
N GLU A 844 -20.90 -2.40 19.66
CA GLU A 844 -21.69 -2.16 20.88
C GLU A 844 -21.89 -0.66 21.11
N VAL A 845 -20.79 0.12 21.12
CA VAL A 845 -20.83 1.57 21.33
C VAL A 845 -21.64 2.27 20.23
N ALA A 846 -21.52 1.83 18.99
CA ALA A 846 -22.32 2.38 17.88
C ALA A 846 -23.82 2.17 18.09
N LYS A 847 -24.22 0.99 18.55
CA LYS A 847 -25.62 0.68 18.82
C LYS A 847 -26.22 1.53 19.95
N GLU A 848 -25.38 1.90 20.93
CA GLU A 848 -25.81 2.66 22.11
C GLU A 848 -25.78 4.18 21.89
N ASN A 849 -24.80 4.67 21.13
CA ASN A 849 -24.48 6.11 21.08
C ASN A 849 -24.78 6.79 19.74
N LEU A 850 -25.00 6.06 18.63
CA LEU A 850 -25.32 6.69 17.36
C LEU A 850 -26.81 7.03 17.27
N PRO A 851 -27.18 8.31 17.06
CA PRO A 851 -28.54 8.73 16.84
C PRO A 851 -29.11 8.17 15.52
N ALA A 852 -30.45 8.14 15.40
CA ALA A 852 -31.10 7.76 14.15
C ALA A 852 -30.65 8.64 12.98
N GLY A 853 -30.33 8.01 11.84
CA GLY A 853 -29.82 8.67 10.64
C GLY A 853 -28.28 8.70 10.53
N TYR A 854 -27.56 8.30 11.59
CA TYR A 854 -26.11 8.12 11.56
C TYR A 854 -25.78 6.63 11.60
N THR A 855 -24.83 6.23 10.76
CA THR A 855 -24.35 4.83 10.66
C THR A 855 -22.84 4.79 10.50
N TYR A 856 -22.26 3.62 10.50
CA TYR A 856 -20.83 3.43 10.24
C TYR A 856 -20.60 2.25 9.30
#